data_cb0acec72971d668cd6a07bfc4a6d018
#
_entry.id   cb0acec72971d668cd6a07bfc4a6d018
#
_cell.length_a   1.000
_cell.length_b   1.000
_cell.length_c   1.000
_cell.angle_alpha   90.00
_cell.angle_beta   90.00
_cell.angle_gamma   90.00
#
_symmetry.space_group_name_H-M   'P 1'
#
loop_
_entity.id
_entity.type
_entity.pdbx_description
1 polymer ?
#
loop_
_entity_poly.entity_id
_entity_poly.type
_entity_poly.pdbx_seq_one_letter_code
_entity_poly.pdbx_strand_id
1 'polypeptide(L)'
;MEWMAKPPYLGVAYYPEDWPEEQMDSDIRRMREIGVNVARIGEFAWHRMEPRDGEFDFSFFHKVVDKLREAGIGVIMGTPTATPPRWLSRLYPDVFAERENGRRSEHGGRRHCCSNNPHYNAYCMRIAEAMAREFGEDPAIIGWQIDNEIYTGDLGCFCPECQAKFRERLREKFGHIDALNEAWNLNLFSQWYDDFADIPAPRDAWHNPHLLLAWRTFQNDSHIAFVHRQAEILHRYVRVPVGTDTMPFGAMDYRRMTEKLDIVQFNHYNEAHSLHACSFWFDFLRTLKEHPFWVTETATNWNGSVAITQSVKPEGFCRANSWLPVALGAEANMYWLWRTHWAGHELMHGAVLDASGRDMHTVGEVEEVARGFRKAADFLNGTRVQTDVALHFTSLSWNLNETQPVVSGLKYMETVQERWYRPAVDMGLRPDVIDAAAPLDAYKLIATPMVMALEEENLAARMAQWVREGGVWVVGPLTDVRNLEGARYRDRFYGTLEALTGLTWRYAVPDKEGSVAAQWSDGAAFAGETWFEMVDAEEGALVRVCGGHSAFAGKAIVSQKRVGKGWVILLGTIPSYEDARRLLAHACALSGVQGVSIEGSVMVSPRAGAAGRGVILVEYGAKEAACVLPEPMTDVLTGRAFSGRVALKPYEVLVLRA
;
A
#
# COMPACT_ATOMS: atom_id res chain seq x y z
N MET A 1 -27.46 -3.14 -22.67
CA MET A 1 -26.11 -3.08 -22.05
C MET A 1 -25.40 -1.74 -22.27
N GLU A 2 -26.04 -0.73 -22.82
CA GLU A 2 -25.42 0.59 -23.12
C GLU A 2 -25.37 1.54 -21.91
N TRP A 3 -26.00 1.17 -20.81
CA TRP A 3 -26.14 2.00 -19.59
C TRP A 3 -25.09 1.71 -18.52
N MET A 4 -24.29 0.64 -18.60
CA MET A 4 -23.32 0.29 -17.57
C MET A 4 -22.23 1.35 -17.43
N ALA A 5 -21.93 1.73 -16.19
CA ALA A 5 -20.78 2.56 -15.85
C ALA A 5 -19.50 1.99 -16.48
N LYS A 6 -18.67 2.85 -17.06
CA LYS A 6 -17.38 2.48 -17.66
C LYS A 6 -16.25 3.24 -16.96
N PRO A 7 -15.09 2.59 -16.80
CA PRO A 7 -13.93 3.28 -16.22
C PRO A 7 -13.45 4.45 -17.12
N PRO A 8 -12.79 5.45 -16.55
CA PRO A 8 -12.49 5.58 -15.12
C PRO A 8 -13.75 5.83 -14.28
N TYR A 9 -13.83 5.14 -13.15
CA TYR A 9 -14.94 5.28 -12.23
C TYR A 9 -14.70 6.45 -11.27
N LEU A 10 -15.69 7.34 -11.15
CA LEU A 10 -15.78 8.33 -10.08
C LEU A 10 -16.91 7.94 -9.15
N GLY A 11 -16.58 7.55 -7.93
CA GLY A 11 -17.55 6.96 -7.03
C GLY A 11 -17.66 7.62 -5.68
N VAL A 12 -18.61 7.13 -4.89
CA VAL A 12 -18.85 7.52 -3.51
C VAL A 12 -19.21 6.31 -2.66
N ALA A 13 -18.84 6.33 -1.37
CA ALA A 13 -19.48 5.50 -0.37
C ALA A 13 -20.87 6.08 -0.07
N TYR A 14 -21.91 5.25 -0.15
CA TYR A 14 -23.30 5.67 -0.03
C TYR A 14 -24.06 4.79 0.95
N TYR A 15 -24.64 5.40 1.99
CA TYR A 15 -25.35 4.73 3.08
C TYR A 15 -26.79 5.23 3.16
N PRO A 16 -27.66 4.85 2.19
CA PRO A 16 -29.05 5.30 2.19
C PRO A 16 -29.84 4.77 3.39
N GLU A 17 -29.39 3.70 4.04
CA GLU A 17 -29.99 3.14 5.25
C GLU A 17 -29.90 4.04 6.48
N ASP A 18 -29.01 5.03 6.49
CA ASP A 18 -28.83 6.01 7.57
C ASP A 18 -29.78 7.22 7.45
N TRP A 19 -30.51 7.31 6.35
CA TRP A 19 -31.34 8.45 6.00
C TRP A 19 -32.81 8.04 5.78
N PRO A 20 -33.75 9.01 5.88
CA PRO A 20 -35.13 8.77 5.42
C PRO A 20 -35.16 8.34 3.96
N GLU A 21 -35.96 7.32 3.66
CA GLU A 21 -35.99 6.69 2.32
C GLU A 21 -36.35 7.68 1.21
N GLU A 22 -37.16 8.70 1.53
CA GLU A 22 -37.56 9.76 0.59
C GLU A 22 -36.39 10.60 0.07
N GLN A 23 -35.25 10.58 0.75
CA GLN A 23 -34.04 11.31 0.33
C GLN A 23 -33.28 10.58 -0.77
N MET A 24 -33.45 9.27 -0.92
CA MET A 24 -32.75 8.44 -1.89
C MET A 24 -32.85 8.98 -3.33
N ASP A 25 -34.05 9.39 -3.76
CA ASP A 25 -34.28 9.91 -5.11
C ASP A 25 -33.56 11.24 -5.35
N SER A 26 -33.47 12.08 -4.35
CA SER A 26 -32.75 13.36 -4.44
C SER A 26 -31.23 13.15 -4.47
N ASP A 27 -30.71 12.21 -3.68
CA ASP A 27 -29.31 11.88 -3.63
C ASP A 27 -28.83 11.27 -4.95
N ILE A 28 -29.54 10.27 -5.46
CA ILE A 28 -29.19 9.61 -6.73
C ILE A 28 -29.26 10.57 -7.91
N ARG A 29 -30.27 11.44 -7.95
CA ARG A 29 -30.34 12.50 -8.96
C ARG A 29 -29.14 13.43 -8.89
N ARG A 30 -28.75 13.89 -7.68
CA ARG A 30 -27.61 14.79 -7.50
C ARG A 30 -26.28 14.10 -7.84
N MET A 31 -26.09 12.81 -7.50
CA MET A 31 -24.95 12.00 -7.94
C MET A 31 -24.80 12.03 -9.46
N ARG A 32 -25.90 11.79 -10.18
CA ARG A 32 -25.92 11.82 -11.65
C ARG A 32 -25.58 13.20 -12.21
N GLU A 33 -26.12 14.27 -11.64
CA GLU A 33 -25.85 15.65 -12.05
C GLU A 33 -24.37 16.01 -11.92
N ILE A 34 -23.73 15.65 -10.80
CA ILE A 34 -22.30 15.84 -10.54
C ILE A 34 -21.46 14.98 -11.49
N GLY A 35 -21.98 13.82 -11.89
CA GLY A 35 -21.30 12.87 -12.78
C GLY A 35 -20.63 11.71 -12.05
N VAL A 36 -21.04 11.43 -10.81
CA VAL A 36 -20.76 10.17 -10.11
C VAL A 36 -21.36 9.02 -10.90
N ASN A 37 -20.59 7.98 -11.16
CA ASN A 37 -21.00 6.84 -11.96
C ASN A 37 -20.90 5.49 -11.22
N VAL A 38 -20.43 5.49 -9.96
CA VAL A 38 -20.36 4.31 -9.10
C VAL A 38 -20.75 4.67 -7.67
N ALA A 39 -21.49 3.80 -7.00
CA ALA A 39 -21.78 3.86 -5.56
C ALA A 39 -21.37 2.56 -4.88
N ARG A 40 -20.63 2.65 -3.78
CA ARG A 40 -20.35 1.52 -2.89
C ARG A 40 -21.37 1.52 -1.76
N ILE A 41 -22.00 0.35 -1.51
CA ILE A 41 -23.08 0.19 -0.55
C ILE A 41 -22.96 -1.10 0.25
N GLY A 42 -23.54 -1.14 1.42
CA GLY A 42 -23.89 -2.34 2.17
C GLY A 42 -22.83 -2.87 3.13
N GLU A 43 -21.57 -2.41 3.10
CA GLU A 43 -20.46 -2.94 3.89
C GLU A 43 -20.60 -2.78 5.42
N PHE A 44 -21.56 -1.97 5.87
CA PHE A 44 -21.85 -1.80 7.31
C PHE A 44 -23.28 -2.20 7.71
N ALA A 45 -24.06 -2.72 6.79
CA ALA A 45 -25.50 -2.89 6.93
C ALA A 45 -25.95 -4.30 7.35
N TRP A 46 -25.12 -5.11 8.02
CA TRP A 46 -25.50 -6.49 8.37
C TRP A 46 -26.83 -6.58 9.12
N HIS A 47 -27.03 -5.72 10.15
CA HIS A 47 -28.29 -5.73 10.90
C HIS A 47 -29.52 -5.42 10.02
N ARG A 48 -29.36 -4.62 8.98
CA ARG A 48 -30.43 -4.29 8.03
C ARG A 48 -30.75 -5.47 7.11
N MET A 49 -29.71 -6.22 6.70
CA MET A 49 -29.84 -7.39 5.82
C MET A 49 -30.26 -8.66 6.56
N GLU A 50 -29.91 -8.77 7.84
CA GLU A 50 -30.25 -9.89 8.71
C GLU A 50 -30.60 -9.37 10.12
N PRO A 51 -31.85 -8.86 10.31
CA PRO A 51 -32.26 -8.25 11.58
C PRO A 51 -32.33 -9.24 12.74
N ARG A 52 -32.53 -10.53 12.44
CA ARG A 52 -32.49 -11.64 13.39
C ARG A 52 -31.78 -12.83 12.77
N ASP A 53 -31.29 -13.74 13.62
CA ASP A 53 -30.57 -14.93 13.19
C ASP A 53 -31.39 -15.75 12.16
N GLY A 54 -30.86 -15.85 10.94
CA GLY A 54 -31.44 -16.59 9.82
C GLY A 54 -32.61 -15.88 9.10
N GLU A 55 -33.03 -14.70 9.55
CA GLU A 55 -34.07 -13.91 8.88
C GLU A 55 -33.42 -12.86 7.96
N PHE A 56 -33.27 -13.21 6.68
CA PHE A 56 -32.70 -12.29 5.68
C PHE A 56 -33.78 -11.41 5.06
N ASP A 57 -33.50 -10.10 4.94
CA ASP A 57 -34.32 -9.13 4.24
C ASP A 57 -33.45 -8.20 3.37
N PHE A 58 -33.43 -8.47 2.09
CA PHE A 58 -32.71 -7.67 1.09
C PHE A 58 -33.58 -6.65 0.34
N SER A 59 -34.88 -6.54 0.68
CA SER A 59 -35.86 -5.71 -0.04
C SER A 59 -35.43 -4.25 -0.15
N PHE A 60 -34.86 -3.68 0.91
CA PHE A 60 -34.31 -2.32 0.90
C PHE A 60 -33.18 -2.16 -0.10
N PHE A 61 -32.20 -3.09 -0.11
CA PHE A 61 -31.05 -3.01 -1.01
C PHE A 61 -31.41 -3.30 -2.47
N HIS A 62 -32.42 -4.13 -2.75
CA HIS A 62 -32.98 -4.24 -4.11
C HIS A 62 -33.48 -2.89 -4.61
N LYS A 63 -34.26 -2.17 -3.78
CA LYS A 63 -34.73 -0.84 -4.13
C LYS A 63 -33.58 0.14 -4.40
N VAL A 64 -32.52 0.11 -3.58
CA VAL A 64 -31.33 0.96 -3.78
C VAL A 64 -30.64 0.62 -5.11
N VAL A 65 -30.37 -0.67 -5.36
CA VAL A 65 -29.72 -1.15 -6.59
C VAL A 65 -30.53 -0.80 -7.83
N ASP A 66 -31.86 -1.00 -7.80
CA ASP A 66 -32.75 -0.65 -8.90
C ASP A 66 -32.71 0.85 -9.24
N LYS A 67 -32.78 1.72 -8.23
CA LYS A 67 -32.69 3.18 -8.43
C LYS A 67 -31.33 3.64 -8.96
N LEU A 68 -30.24 3.07 -8.46
CA LEU A 68 -28.89 3.35 -8.97
C LEU A 68 -28.76 2.89 -10.43
N ARG A 69 -29.27 1.69 -10.76
CA ARG A 69 -29.30 1.15 -12.12
C ARG A 69 -30.08 2.07 -13.07
N GLU A 70 -31.28 2.51 -12.69
CA GLU A 70 -32.11 3.44 -13.48
C GLU A 70 -31.41 4.78 -13.73
N ALA A 71 -30.56 5.21 -12.78
CA ALA A 71 -29.73 6.40 -12.93
C ALA A 71 -28.45 6.19 -13.75
N GLY A 72 -28.12 4.95 -14.14
CA GLY A 72 -26.87 4.60 -14.83
C GLY A 72 -25.64 4.61 -13.92
N ILE A 73 -25.82 4.39 -12.62
CA ILE A 73 -24.76 4.33 -11.60
C ILE A 73 -24.51 2.85 -11.27
N GLY A 74 -23.26 2.39 -11.48
CA GLY A 74 -22.83 1.06 -11.10
C GLY A 74 -22.71 0.90 -9.59
N VAL A 75 -22.81 -0.33 -9.11
CA VAL A 75 -22.76 -0.64 -7.68
C VAL A 75 -21.58 -1.51 -7.34
N ILE A 76 -20.83 -1.13 -6.32
CA ILE A 76 -19.90 -2.01 -5.61
C ILE A 76 -20.60 -2.48 -4.33
N MET A 77 -20.83 -3.79 -4.22
CA MET A 77 -21.50 -4.39 -3.08
C MET A 77 -20.48 -4.78 -2.02
N GLY A 78 -20.65 -4.27 -0.78
CA GLY A 78 -19.77 -4.59 0.34
C GLY A 78 -20.32 -5.72 1.21
N THR A 79 -19.48 -6.72 1.57
CA THR A 79 -19.89 -7.70 2.61
C THR A 79 -19.77 -7.05 4.00
N PRO A 80 -20.82 -7.13 4.85
CA PRO A 80 -20.91 -6.31 6.06
C PRO A 80 -20.21 -6.94 7.28
N THR A 81 -19.18 -7.74 7.03
CA THR A 81 -18.57 -8.57 8.08
C THR A 81 -17.77 -7.77 9.10
N ALA A 82 -17.35 -6.53 8.78
CA ALA A 82 -16.73 -5.62 9.73
C ALA A 82 -17.65 -5.21 10.89
N THR A 83 -18.98 -5.25 10.69
CA THR A 83 -19.99 -4.73 11.63
C THR A 83 -21.02 -5.81 12.02
N PRO A 84 -20.61 -6.88 12.71
CA PRO A 84 -21.53 -7.95 13.10
C PRO A 84 -22.64 -7.45 14.03
N PRO A 85 -23.89 -7.92 13.84
CA PRO A 85 -25.04 -7.42 14.59
C PRO A 85 -25.01 -7.88 16.05
N ARG A 86 -25.66 -7.11 16.92
CA ARG A 86 -25.69 -7.38 18.37
C ARG A 86 -26.25 -8.76 18.73
N TRP A 87 -27.21 -9.29 17.96
CA TRP A 87 -27.76 -10.60 18.22
C TRP A 87 -26.71 -11.72 18.12
N LEU A 88 -25.72 -11.62 17.21
CA LEU A 88 -24.65 -12.58 17.06
C LEU A 88 -23.80 -12.67 18.34
N SER A 89 -23.32 -11.52 18.84
CA SER A 89 -22.50 -11.51 20.07
C SER A 89 -23.30 -11.82 21.34
N ARG A 90 -24.64 -11.74 21.30
CA ARG A 90 -25.50 -12.20 22.37
C ARG A 90 -25.64 -13.73 22.37
N LEU A 91 -25.70 -14.34 21.18
CA LEU A 91 -25.76 -15.81 21.03
C LEU A 91 -24.41 -16.44 21.36
N TYR A 92 -23.33 -15.83 20.92
CA TYR A 92 -21.97 -16.31 21.04
C TYR A 92 -21.05 -15.24 21.64
N PRO A 93 -21.00 -15.09 22.97
CA PRO A 93 -20.14 -14.09 23.63
C PRO A 93 -18.63 -14.33 23.44
N ASP A 94 -18.24 -15.52 22.99
CA ASP A 94 -16.86 -15.89 22.67
C ASP A 94 -16.33 -15.30 21.37
N VAL A 95 -17.20 -14.69 20.53
CA VAL A 95 -16.78 -14.06 19.27
C VAL A 95 -15.90 -12.83 19.46
N PHE A 96 -15.96 -12.18 20.62
CA PHE A 96 -15.21 -10.96 20.88
C PHE A 96 -13.70 -11.18 20.87
N ALA A 97 -13.00 -10.31 20.17
CA ALA A 97 -11.56 -10.26 20.18
C ALA A 97 -11.03 -9.90 21.60
N GLU A 98 -9.90 -10.46 21.96
CA GLU A 98 -9.20 -10.15 23.20
C GLU A 98 -7.97 -9.31 22.90
N ARG A 99 -7.81 -8.20 23.60
CA ARG A 99 -6.67 -7.30 23.45
C ARG A 99 -5.45 -7.80 24.22
N GLU A 100 -4.28 -7.22 23.92
CA GLU A 100 -3.02 -7.56 24.60
C GLU A 100 -3.12 -7.51 26.13
N ASN A 101 -3.82 -6.54 26.69
CA ASN A 101 -4.04 -6.39 28.14
C ASN A 101 -5.05 -7.38 28.75
N GLY A 102 -5.49 -8.39 28.01
CA GLY A 102 -6.45 -9.41 28.43
C GLY A 102 -7.92 -8.97 28.44
N ARG A 103 -8.22 -7.70 28.10
CA ARG A 103 -9.61 -7.23 28.02
C ARG A 103 -10.25 -7.72 26.73
N ARG A 104 -11.43 -8.29 26.83
CA ARG A 104 -12.25 -8.59 25.65
C ARG A 104 -12.89 -7.32 25.12
N SER A 105 -12.97 -7.25 23.79
CA SER A 105 -13.78 -6.23 23.12
C SER A 105 -15.26 -6.41 23.49
N GLU A 106 -16.02 -5.37 23.27
CA GLU A 106 -17.47 -5.38 23.43
C GLU A 106 -18.13 -5.04 22.10
N HIS A 107 -19.44 -5.21 22.01
CA HIS A 107 -20.19 -4.78 20.85
C HIS A 107 -19.99 -3.27 20.64
N GLY A 108 -19.50 -2.87 19.48
CA GLY A 108 -19.15 -1.50 19.14
C GLY A 108 -19.38 -1.21 17.66
N GLY A 109 -18.71 -0.20 17.13
CA GLY A 109 -18.86 0.20 15.76
C GLY A 109 -18.41 -0.89 14.78
N ARG A 110 -17.14 -1.25 14.81
CA ARG A 110 -16.61 -2.28 13.88
C ARG A 110 -15.42 -3.02 14.49
N ARG A 111 -15.09 -4.22 13.93
CA ARG A 111 -13.89 -5.03 14.25
C ARG A 111 -13.77 -5.46 15.71
N HIS A 112 -14.88 -5.72 16.36
CA HIS A 112 -14.89 -6.20 17.74
C HIS A 112 -14.88 -7.73 17.86
N CYS A 113 -14.98 -8.47 16.74
CA CYS A 113 -14.93 -9.94 16.71
C CYS A 113 -13.57 -10.46 16.23
N CYS A 114 -13.24 -11.69 16.66
CA CYS A 114 -12.02 -12.37 16.29
C CYS A 114 -12.17 -13.10 14.95
N SER A 115 -11.33 -12.78 13.96
CA SER A 115 -11.31 -13.46 12.65
C SER A 115 -10.98 -14.94 12.70
N ASN A 116 -10.47 -15.45 13.83
CA ASN A 116 -10.21 -16.87 14.07
C ASN A 116 -11.35 -17.59 14.79
N ASN A 117 -12.34 -16.86 15.34
CA ASN A 117 -13.45 -17.48 16.06
C ASN A 117 -14.34 -18.28 15.08
N PRO A 118 -14.65 -19.55 15.37
CA PRO A 118 -15.42 -20.40 14.46
C PRO A 118 -16.87 -19.94 14.26
N HIS A 119 -17.54 -19.43 15.29
CA HIS A 119 -18.92 -18.93 15.18
C HIS A 119 -18.96 -17.68 14.31
N TYR A 120 -18.11 -16.68 14.61
CA TYR A 120 -18.04 -15.48 13.79
C TYR A 120 -17.73 -15.79 12.32
N ASN A 121 -16.75 -16.67 12.05
CA ASN A 121 -16.45 -17.10 10.69
C ASN A 121 -17.65 -17.74 9.99
N ALA A 122 -18.35 -18.67 10.66
CA ALA A 122 -19.50 -19.36 10.07
C ALA A 122 -20.60 -18.35 9.67
N TYR A 123 -20.87 -17.37 10.52
CA TYR A 123 -21.87 -16.36 10.25
C TYR A 123 -21.44 -15.36 9.17
N CYS A 124 -20.15 -14.98 9.12
CA CYS A 124 -19.60 -14.15 8.04
C CYS A 124 -19.71 -14.85 6.68
N MET A 125 -19.39 -16.14 6.62
CA MET A 125 -19.52 -16.92 5.38
C MET A 125 -21.01 -17.05 4.98
N ARG A 126 -21.92 -17.20 5.94
CA ARG A 126 -23.36 -17.29 5.69
C ARG A 126 -23.94 -16.02 5.09
N ILE A 127 -23.63 -14.85 5.66
CA ILE A 127 -24.15 -13.57 5.12
C ILE A 127 -23.51 -13.28 3.75
N ALA A 128 -22.21 -13.53 3.57
CA ALA A 128 -21.56 -13.36 2.28
C ALA A 128 -22.19 -14.24 1.19
N GLU A 129 -22.51 -15.52 1.52
CA GLU A 129 -23.18 -16.42 0.59
C GLU A 129 -24.61 -15.96 0.28
N ALA A 130 -25.38 -15.54 1.31
CA ALA A 130 -26.74 -15.05 1.11
C ALA A 130 -26.78 -13.83 0.18
N MET A 131 -25.88 -12.85 0.40
CA MET A 131 -25.74 -11.69 -0.47
C MET A 131 -25.32 -12.06 -1.89
N ALA A 132 -24.36 -12.98 -2.02
CA ALA A 132 -23.84 -13.41 -3.33
C ALA A 132 -24.93 -14.14 -4.16
N ARG A 133 -25.79 -14.94 -3.51
CA ARG A 133 -26.94 -15.57 -4.16
C ARG A 133 -27.98 -14.56 -4.62
N GLU A 134 -28.20 -13.52 -3.83
CA GLU A 134 -29.22 -12.50 -4.07
C GLU A 134 -28.81 -11.51 -5.14
N PHE A 135 -27.56 -10.99 -5.08
CA PHE A 135 -27.09 -9.90 -5.93
C PHE A 135 -26.04 -10.31 -6.97
N GLY A 136 -25.55 -11.55 -6.93
CA GLY A 136 -24.38 -11.96 -7.72
C GLY A 136 -24.56 -11.89 -9.23
N GLU A 137 -25.81 -12.00 -9.73
CA GLU A 137 -26.15 -11.91 -11.14
C GLU A 137 -26.80 -10.57 -11.54
N ASP A 138 -26.97 -9.63 -10.58
CA ASP A 138 -27.57 -8.33 -10.88
C ASP A 138 -26.63 -7.51 -11.76
N PRO A 139 -27.06 -7.07 -12.93
CA PRO A 139 -26.21 -6.36 -13.87
C PRO A 139 -25.77 -4.96 -13.41
N ALA A 140 -26.40 -4.40 -12.37
CA ALA A 140 -25.93 -3.15 -11.78
C ALA A 140 -24.66 -3.32 -10.94
N ILE A 141 -24.40 -4.54 -10.43
CA ILE A 141 -23.22 -4.82 -9.65
C ILE A 141 -22.00 -4.92 -10.57
N ILE A 142 -21.03 -4.04 -10.38
CA ILE A 142 -19.79 -3.98 -11.16
C ILE A 142 -18.57 -4.51 -10.41
N GLY A 143 -18.70 -4.76 -9.11
CA GLY A 143 -17.65 -5.30 -8.25
C GLY A 143 -18.13 -5.57 -6.84
N TRP A 144 -17.30 -6.29 -6.09
CA TRP A 144 -17.54 -6.59 -4.69
C TRP A 144 -16.36 -6.14 -3.83
N GLN A 145 -16.67 -5.66 -2.63
CA GLN A 145 -15.70 -5.41 -1.57
C GLN A 145 -15.95 -6.39 -0.43
N ILE A 146 -14.93 -7.12 -0.02
CA ILE A 146 -14.98 -7.99 1.15
C ILE A 146 -14.60 -7.17 2.37
N ASP A 147 -15.50 -7.15 3.39
CA ASP A 147 -15.23 -6.50 4.68
C ASP A 147 -14.92 -5.00 4.50
N ASN A 148 -14.25 -4.37 5.46
CA ASN A 148 -13.78 -3.00 5.36
C ASN A 148 -12.48 -2.81 6.12
N GLU A 149 -11.43 -2.32 5.45
CA GLU A 149 -10.14 -1.94 6.03
C GLU A 149 -9.55 -2.99 6.98
N ILE A 150 -9.53 -4.26 6.53
CA ILE A 150 -8.99 -5.33 7.36
C ILE A 150 -7.46 -5.21 7.45
N TYR A 151 -6.96 -5.07 8.65
CA TYR A 151 -5.53 -4.98 8.93
C TYR A 151 -5.22 -5.50 10.34
N THR A 152 -3.97 -5.88 10.53
CA THR A 152 -3.44 -6.13 11.86
C THR A 152 -3.02 -4.77 12.44
N GLY A 153 -3.87 -4.19 13.23
CA GLY A 153 -3.49 -3.07 14.11
C GLY A 153 -2.42 -3.56 15.07
N ASP A 154 -2.19 -3.11 16.16
CA ASP A 154 -1.21 -3.58 17.16
C ASP A 154 -0.75 -5.06 16.95
N LEU A 155 -0.80 -5.92 17.94
CA LEU A 155 -0.44 -7.33 17.84
C LEU A 155 -1.64 -8.27 17.61
N GLY A 156 -2.81 -7.75 17.22
CA GLY A 156 -3.98 -8.54 16.86
C GLY A 156 -4.81 -9.07 18.03
N CYS A 157 -5.38 -10.27 17.89
CA CYS A 157 -6.27 -10.87 18.88
C CYS A 157 -5.58 -11.94 19.73
N PHE A 158 -5.71 -11.83 21.05
CA PHE A 158 -5.05 -12.71 22.04
C PHE A 158 -5.99 -13.76 22.67
N CYS A 159 -7.16 -14.01 22.09
CA CYS A 159 -8.10 -14.98 22.62
C CYS A 159 -7.55 -16.42 22.61
N PRO A 160 -8.12 -17.34 23.40
CA PRO A 160 -7.65 -18.73 23.45
C PRO A 160 -7.59 -19.42 22.09
N GLU A 161 -8.54 -19.13 21.19
CA GLU A 161 -8.56 -19.69 19.84
C GLU A 161 -7.34 -19.25 19.02
N CYS A 162 -6.98 -17.95 19.07
CA CYS A 162 -5.78 -17.44 18.41
C CYS A 162 -4.50 -18.08 18.98
N GLN A 163 -4.42 -18.26 20.30
CA GLN A 163 -3.27 -18.88 20.94
C GLN A 163 -3.12 -20.36 20.52
N ALA A 164 -4.23 -21.10 20.47
CA ALA A 164 -4.22 -22.51 20.06
C ALA A 164 -3.76 -22.65 18.59
N LYS A 165 -4.34 -21.86 17.68
CA LYS A 165 -3.96 -21.87 16.25
C LYS A 165 -2.52 -21.41 16.02
N PHE A 166 -2.04 -20.45 16.79
CA PHE A 166 -0.65 -20.00 16.72
C PHE A 166 0.34 -21.12 17.07
N ARG A 167 0.09 -21.81 18.19
CA ARG A 167 0.92 -22.95 18.62
C ARG A 167 0.90 -24.10 17.60
N GLU A 168 -0.26 -24.40 17.03
CA GLU A 168 -0.38 -25.41 15.99
C GLU A 168 0.44 -25.04 14.75
N ARG A 169 0.32 -23.80 14.28
CA ARG A 169 1.14 -23.28 13.17
C ARG A 169 2.63 -23.40 13.44
N LEU A 170 3.08 -23.09 14.66
CA LEU A 170 4.51 -23.26 15.01
C LEU A 170 4.92 -24.73 14.98
N ARG A 171 4.05 -25.63 15.45
CA ARG A 171 4.27 -27.08 15.38
C ARG A 171 4.37 -27.58 13.93
N GLU A 172 3.49 -27.11 13.05
CA GLU A 172 3.53 -27.44 11.63
C GLU A 172 4.82 -26.94 10.98
N LYS A 173 5.25 -25.71 11.31
CA LYS A 173 6.45 -25.09 10.72
C LYS A 173 7.75 -25.73 11.17
N PHE A 174 7.91 -26.02 12.46
CA PHE A 174 9.18 -26.47 13.03
C PHE A 174 9.24 -27.99 13.27
N GLY A 175 8.11 -28.69 13.28
CA GLY A 175 8.01 -30.12 13.52
C GLY A 175 8.23 -30.53 14.98
N HIS A 176 9.32 -30.08 15.62
CA HIS A 176 9.62 -30.32 17.01
C HIS A 176 10.17 -29.08 17.72
N ILE A 177 9.99 -29.02 19.03
CA ILE A 177 10.24 -27.82 19.82
C ILE A 177 11.72 -27.40 19.81
N ASP A 178 12.66 -28.34 19.79
CA ASP A 178 14.08 -28.04 19.75
C ASP A 178 14.49 -27.26 18.49
N ALA A 179 13.88 -27.57 17.34
CA ALA A 179 14.15 -26.82 16.10
C ALA A 179 13.73 -25.35 16.22
N LEU A 180 12.59 -25.07 16.86
CA LEU A 180 12.16 -23.71 17.17
C LEU A 180 13.14 -23.02 18.13
N ASN A 181 13.48 -23.69 19.24
CA ASN A 181 14.40 -23.16 20.24
C ASN A 181 15.76 -22.79 19.64
N GLU A 182 16.29 -23.61 18.75
CA GLU A 182 17.54 -23.35 18.04
C GLU A 182 17.41 -22.21 17.01
N ALA A 183 16.35 -22.19 16.21
CA ALA A 183 16.10 -21.17 15.19
C ALA A 183 15.98 -19.77 15.81
N TRP A 184 15.36 -19.67 16.97
CA TRP A 184 15.15 -18.41 17.69
C TRP A 184 16.24 -18.10 18.73
N ASN A 185 17.24 -18.98 18.88
CA ASN A 185 18.33 -18.86 19.85
C ASN A 185 17.82 -18.66 21.29
N LEU A 186 16.89 -19.49 21.73
CA LEU A 186 16.21 -19.34 23.02
C LEU A 186 17.09 -19.70 24.24
N ASN A 187 18.33 -20.14 24.03
CA ASN A 187 19.33 -20.17 25.09
C ASN A 187 19.63 -18.78 25.66
N LEU A 188 19.50 -17.74 24.82
CA LEU A 188 19.67 -16.36 25.26
C LEU A 188 18.59 -16.01 26.29
N PHE A 189 19.01 -15.55 27.47
CA PHE A 189 18.14 -15.21 28.60
C PHE A 189 17.26 -16.38 29.12
N SER A 190 17.66 -17.64 28.88
CA SER A 190 16.94 -18.83 29.34
C SER A 190 15.46 -18.88 28.91
N GLN A 191 15.20 -18.55 27.65
CA GLN A 191 13.84 -18.49 27.08
C GLN A 191 13.38 -19.85 26.49
N TRP A 192 14.11 -20.93 26.72
CA TRP A 192 13.87 -22.26 26.19
C TRP A 192 12.48 -22.79 26.56
N TYR A 193 11.76 -23.36 25.60
CA TYR A 193 10.48 -24.02 25.79
C TYR A 193 10.64 -25.55 25.77
N ASP A 194 9.93 -26.27 26.65
CA ASP A 194 9.92 -27.75 26.67
C ASP A 194 8.86 -28.31 25.71
N ASP A 195 7.77 -27.56 25.46
CA ASP A 195 6.69 -27.96 24.55
C ASP A 195 6.12 -26.70 23.84
N PHE A 196 5.50 -26.90 22.68
CA PHE A 196 4.76 -25.82 21.98
C PHE A 196 3.62 -25.24 22.85
N ALA A 197 3.07 -26.02 23.77
CA ALA A 197 2.05 -25.56 24.70
C ALA A 197 2.55 -24.46 25.65
N ASP A 198 3.85 -24.39 25.90
CA ASP A 198 4.47 -23.42 26.79
C ASP A 198 4.68 -22.06 26.10
N ILE A 199 4.59 -22.00 24.77
CA ILE A 199 4.80 -20.76 24.03
C ILE A 199 3.65 -19.77 24.32
N PRO A 200 3.94 -18.59 24.90
CA PRO A 200 2.92 -17.61 25.23
C PRO A 200 2.49 -16.82 23.98
N ALA A 201 1.29 -16.24 24.01
CA ALA A 201 1.01 -15.08 23.21
C ALA A 201 1.85 -13.89 23.73
N PRO A 202 2.51 -13.10 22.86
CA PRO A 202 3.43 -12.05 23.29
C PRO A 202 2.67 -10.83 23.84
N ARG A 203 2.32 -10.88 25.11
CA ARG A 203 1.68 -9.79 25.85
C ARG A 203 2.73 -8.86 26.44
N ASP A 204 2.31 -7.99 27.33
CA ASP A 204 3.10 -6.99 28.03
C ASP A 204 4.31 -7.59 28.79
N ALA A 205 5.37 -7.90 28.04
CA ALA A 205 6.67 -8.37 28.55
C ALA A 205 7.76 -8.13 27.49
N TRP A 206 9.02 -8.22 27.91
CA TRP A 206 10.17 -8.14 26.99
C TRP A 206 10.38 -9.49 26.29
N HIS A 207 9.55 -9.75 25.30
CA HIS A 207 9.58 -10.99 24.54
C HIS A 207 10.73 -11.08 23.54
N ASN A 208 11.06 -12.30 23.13
CA ASN A 208 11.98 -12.57 22.03
C ASN A 208 11.41 -11.96 20.73
N PRO A 209 12.20 -11.22 19.94
CA PRO A 209 11.73 -10.60 18.69
C PRO A 209 11.21 -11.62 17.65
N HIS A 210 11.73 -12.84 17.65
CA HIS A 210 11.25 -13.89 16.73
C HIS A 210 9.83 -14.35 17.10
N LEU A 211 9.49 -14.42 18.39
CA LEU A 211 8.13 -14.66 18.86
C LEU A 211 7.19 -13.53 18.41
N LEU A 212 7.61 -12.28 18.55
CA LEU A 212 6.83 -11.12 18.10
C LEU A 212 6.59 -11.16 16.58
N LEU A 213 7.63 -11.43 15.79
CA LEU A 213 7.53 -11.58 14.34
C LEU A 213 6.57 -12.72 13.95
N ALA A 214 6.74 -13.89 14.57
CA ALA A 214 5.89 -15.06 14.29
C ALA A 214 4.43 -14.78 14.63
N TRP A 215 4.15 -14.14 15.78
CA TRP A 215 2.80 -13.75 16.17
C TRP A 215 2.17 -12.75 15.20
N ARG A 216 2.90 -11.71 14.82
CA ARG A 216 2.46 -10.69 13.87
C ARG A 216 2.14 -11.30 12.50
N THR A 217 3.01 -12.19 12.02
CA THR A 217 2.78 -12.94 10.78
C THR A 217 1.55 -13.84 10.90
N PHE A 218 1.36 -14.54 12.01
CA PHE A 218 0.17 -15.35 12.26
C PHE A 218 -1.12 -14.51 12.24
N GLN A 219 -1.14 -13.34 12.85
CA GLN A 219 -2.31 -12.45 12.83
C GLN A 219 -2.62 -11.95 11.41
N ASN A 220 -1.60 -11.56 10.65
CA ASN A 220 -1.76 -11.19 9.23
C ASN A 220 -2.36 -12.35 8.42
N ASP A 221 -1.82 -13.55 8.57
CA ASP A 221 -2.31 -14.74 7.87
C ASP A 221 -3.74 -15.10 8.27
N SER A 222 -4.13 -14.83 9.52
CA SER A 222 -5.51 -15.03 9.99
C SER A 222 -6.49 -14.11 9.26
N HIS A 223 -6.11 -12.85 9.05
CA HIS A 223 -6.92 -11.89 8.29
C HIS A 223 -6.96 -12.25 6.80
N ILE A 224 -5.82 -12.62 6.22
CA ILE A 224 -5.73 -13.09 4.83
C ILE A 224 -6.66 -14.29 4.61
N ALA A 225 -6.58 -15.30 5.49
CA ALA A 225 -7.43 -16.47 5.41
C ALA A 225 -8.93 -16.15 5.58
N PHE A 226 -9.27 -15.15 6.39
CA PHE A 226 -10.65 -14.70 6.57
C PHE A 226 -11.20 -14.04 5.30
N VAL A 227 -10.43 -13.19 4.64
CA VAL A 227 -10.78 -12.57 3.36
C VAL A 227 -10.89 -13.62 2.26
N HIS A 228 -9.90 -14.52 2.16
CA HIS A 228 -9.86 -15.56 1.13
C HIS A 228 -11.07 -16.52 1.20
N ARG A 229 -11.55 -16.87 2.40
CA ARG A 229 -12.76 -17.69 2.54
C ARG A 229 -14.01 -16.98 2.01
N GLN A 230 -14.14 -15.67 2.23
CA GLN A 230 -15.24 -14.90 1.66
C GLN A 230 -15.11 -14.80 0.12
N ALA A 231 -13.91 -14.56 -0.39
CA ALA A 231 -13.65 -14.53 -1.83
C ALA A 231 -14.04 -15.86 -2.51
N GLU A 232 -13.68 -17.00 -1.92
CA GLU A 232 -14.04 -18.33 -2.42
C GLU A 232 -15.56 -18.55 -2.48
N ILE A 233 -16.31 -17.97 -1.55
CA ILE A 233 -17.77 -18.01 -1.58
C ILE A 233 -18.31 -17.11 -2.69
N LEU A 234 -17.88 -15.86 -2.74
CA LEU A 234 -18.33 -14.91 -3.74
C LEU A 234 -18.08 -15.44 -5.16
N HIS A 235 -16.91 -15.99 -5.46
CA HIS A 235 -16.55 -16.52 -6.78
C HIS A 235 -17.44 -17.68 -7.27
N ARG A 236 -18.24 -18.30 -6.39
CA ARG A 236 -19.22 -19.31 -6.80
C ARG A 236 -20.43 -18.70 -7.52
N TYR A 237 -20.77 -17.45 -7.17
CA TYR A 237 -22.01 -16.80 -7.58
C TYR A 237 -21.81 -15.53 -8.43
N VAL A 238 -20.65 -14.85 -8.31
CA VAL A 238 -20.40 -13.58 -8.99
C VAL A 238 -19.41 -13.74 -10.15
N ARG A 239 -19.51 -12.82 -11.13
CA ARG A 239 -18.64 -12.78 -12.32
C ARG A 239 -17.91 -11.45 -12.50
N VAL A 240 -18.14 -10.54 -11.58
CA VAL A 240 -17.47 -9.23 -11.53
C VAL A 240 -16.30 -9.28 -10.55
N PRO A 241 -15.34 -8.34 -10.63
CA PRO A 241 -14.18 -8.35 -9.75
C PRO A 241 -14.52 -8.32 -8.26
N VAL A 242 -13.81 -9.15 -7.49
CA VAL A 242 -13.88 -9.23 -6.03
C VAL A 242 -12.58 -8.71 -5.44
N GLY A 243 -12.66 -7.76 -4.52
CA GLY A 243 -11.52 -7.19 -3.79
C GLY A 243 -11.79 -7.01 -2.32
N THR A 244 -10.82 -6.45 -1.61
CA THR A 244 -10.96 -5.92 -0.25
C THR A 244 -10.18 -4.61 -0.17
N ASP A 245 -10.71 -3.62 0.50
CA ASP A 245 -10.05 -2.35 0.68
C ASP A 245 -8.94 -2.47 1.74
N THR A 246 -7.74 -2.16 1.32
CA THR A 246 -6.56 -2.16 2.18
C THR A 246 -6.15 -0.74 2.54
N MET A 247 -5.33 -0.61 3.58
CA MET A 247 -4.85 0.67 4.13
C MET A 247 -3.31 0.69 4.12
N PRO A 248 -2.67 1.89 4.08
CA PRO A 248 -1.20 2.02 4.03
C PRO A 248 -0.51 1.81 5.38
N PHE A 249 -0.97 0.84 6.18
CA PHE A 249 -0.41 0.57 7.51
C PHE A 249 -0.64 -0.87 7.98
N GLY A 250 -0.15 -1.21 9.17
CA GLY A 250 -0.32 -2.51 9.78
C GLY A 250 0.68 -3.57 9.33
N ALA A 251 1.69 -3.21 8.53
CA ALA A 251 2.68 -4.12 7.96
C ALA A 251 2.04 -5.39 7.34
N MET A 252 0.90 -5.19 6.66
CA MET A 252 0.12 -6.25 6.00
C MET A 252 0.92 -6.85 4.84
N ASP A 253 0.80 -8.15 4.64
CA ASP A 253 1.29 -8.78 3.40
C ASP A 253 0.27 -8.58 2.27
N TYR A 254 0.45 -7.48 1.53
CA TYR A 254 -0.48 -7.06 0.48
C TYR A 254 -0.53 -8.05 -0.68
N ARG A 255 0.62 -8.63 -1.08
CA ARG A 255 0.67 -9.62 -2.15
C ARG A 255 -0.17 -10.85 -1.79
N ARG A 256 0.07 -11.42 -0.61
CA ARG A 256 -0.70 -12.58 -0.14
C ARG A 256 -2.17 -12.25 0.11
N MET A 257 -2.47 -11.05 0.62
CA MET A 257 -3.86 -10.59 0.80
C MET A 257 -4.61 -10.61 -0.53
N THR A 258 -3.99 -10.15 -1.61
CA THR A 258 -4.63 -10.04 -2.93
C THR A 258 -4.56 -11.30 -3.77
N GLU A 259 -3.86 -12.35 -3.35
CA GLU A 259 -3.62 -13.57 -4.13
C GLU A 259 -4.90 -14.21 -4.68
N LYS A 260 -5.94 -14.35 -3.85
CA LYS A 260 -7.24 -14.92 -4.23
C LYS A 260 -8.30 -13.86 -4.61
N LEU A 261 -7.90 -12.62 -4.75
CA LEU A 261 -8.76 -11.52 -5.17
C LEU A 261 -8.53 -11.20 -6.64
N ASP A 262 -9.54 -10.68 -7.33
CA ASP A 262 -9.45 -10.28 -8.74
C ASP A 262 -8.81 -8.90 -8.88
N ILE A 263 -9.04 -8.02 -7.90
CA ILE A 263 -8.65 -6.62 -7.92
C ILE A 263 -8.09 -6.17 -6.57
N VAL A 264 -7.20 -5.20 -6.62
CA VAL A 264 -6.71 -4.49 -5.42
C VAL A 264 -7.60 -3.28 -5.18
N GLN A 265 -8.12 -3.15 -3.97
CA GLN A 265 -8.85 -1.98 -3.50
C GLN A 265 -8.06 -1.31 -2.37
N PHE A 266 -8.12 0.03 -2.31
CA PHE A 266 -7.26 0.78 -1.40
C PHE A 266 -7.91 2.07 -0.91
N ASN A 267 -7.77 2.34 0.38
CA ASN A 267 -8.23 3.57 1.02
C ASN A 267 -7.04 4.43 1.44
N HIS A 268 -7.15 5.73 1.26
CA HIS A 268 -6.12 6.67 1.70
C HIS A 268 -6.70 8.05 2.07
N TYR A 269 -6.08 8.65 3.08
CA TYR A 269 -6.47 9.96 3.58
C TYR A 269 -5.20 10.80 3.85
N ASN A 270 -4.82 11.63 2.87
CA ASN A 270 -3.57 12.37 2.93
C ASN A 270 -3.76 13.82 3.38
N GLU A 271 -2.75 14.35 4.05
CA GLU A 271 -2.59 15.79 4.16
C GLU A 271 -2.12 16.39 2.83
N ALA A 272 -2.38 17.69 2.64
CA ALA A 272 -2.04 18.36 1.38
C ALA A 272 -0.54 18.29 1.03
N HIS A 273 0.32 18.17 2.03
CA HIS A 273 1.78 18.10 1.83
C HIS A 273 2.32 16.67 1.63
N SER A 274 1.48 15.64 1.70
CA SER A 274 1.91 14.24 1.67
C SER A 274 1.43 13.44 0.46
N LEU A 275 0.99 14.09 -0.62
CA LEU A 275 0.53 13.41 -1.84
C LEU A 275 1.61 12.51 -2.46
N HIS A 276 2.90 12.85 -2.34
CA HIS A 276 3.99 12.00 -2.82
C HIS A 276 4.07 10.66 -2.08
N ALA A 277 3.80 10.63 -0.78
CA ALA A 277 3.81 9.40 0.00
C ALA A 277 2.70 8.45 -0.44
N CYS A 278 1.55 8.99 -0.86
CA CYS A 278 0.46 8.20 -1.44
C CYS A 278 0.81 7.59 -2.79
N SER A 279 1.58 8.33 -3.62
CA SER A 279 2.03 7.84 -4.92
C SER A 279 2.87 6.56 -4.80
N PHE A 280 3.66 6.43 -3.75
CA PHE A 280 4.40 5.20 -3.43
C PHE A 280 3.46 3.98 -3.37
N TRP A 281 2.33 4.13 -2.69
CA TRP A 281 1.34 3.07 -2.60
C TRP A 281 0.70 2.77 -3.95
N PHE A 282 0.34 3.77 -4.73
CA PHE A 282 -0.26 3.55 -6.05
C PHE A 282 0.71 2.85 -7.01
N ASP A 283 1.99 3.19 -6.96
CA ASP A 283 3.03 2.52 -7.73
C ASP A 283 3.27 1.07 -7.25
N PHE A 284 2.99 0.77 -5.98
CA PHE A 284 3.02 -0.59 -5.44
C PHE A 284 1.76 -1.39 -5.84
N LEU A 285 0.57 -0.81 -5.64
CA LEU A 285 -0.70 -1.51 -5.90
C LEU A 285 -0.84 -1.91 -7.37
N ARG A 286 -0.34 -1.07 -8.29
CA ARG A 286 -0.32 -1.34 -9.73
C ARG A 286 0.43 -2.62 -10.08
N THR A 287 1.42 -3.02 -9.30
CA THR A 287 2.28 -4.17 -9.58
C THR A 287 1.75 -5.49 -9.00
N LEU A 288 0.74 -5.44 -8.14
CA LEU A 288 0.20 -6.62 -7.46
C LEU A 288 -0.72 -7.46 -8.35
N LYS A 289 -1.42 -6.85 -9.31
CA LYS A 289 -2.36 -7.49 -10.24
C LYS A 289 -2.26 -6.88 -11.63
N GLU A 290 -2.62 -7.67 -12.66
CA GLU A 290 -2.76 -7.16 -14.04
C GLU A 290 -3.96 -6.23 -14.20
N HIS A 291 -5.03 -6.48 -13.42
CA HIS A 291 -6.21 -5.61 -13.39
C HIS A 291 -5.86 -4.28 -12.71
N PRO A 292 -6.26 -3.13 -13.27
CA PRO A 292 -6.07 -1.83 -12.62
C PRO A 292 -6.70 -1.80 -11.23
N PHE A 293 -6.00 -1.21 -10.26
CA PHE A 293 -6.51 -1.11 -8.88
C PHE A 293 -7.60 -0.03 -8.75
N TRP A 294 -8.39 -0.12 -7.68
CA TRP A 294 -9.41 0.87 -7.33
C TRP A 294 -9.04 1.59 -6.03
N VAL A 295 -9.11 2.91 -6.05
CA VAL A 295 -9.20 3.70 -4.81
C VAL A 295 -10.66 3.72 -4.39
N THR A 296 -10.97 3.06 -3.29
CA THR A 296 -12.34 2.87 -2.79
C THR A 296 -12.73 3.89 -1.74
N GLU A 297 -11.74 4.58 -1.15
CA GLU A 297 -11.99 5.73 -0.27
C GLU A 297 -10.87 6.76 -0.37
N THR A 298 -11.27 8.03 -0.48
CA THR A 298 -10.43 9.19 -0.22
C THR A 298 -11.28 10.40 0.17
N ALA A 299 -10.68 11.37 0.85
CA ALA A 299 -11.40 12.59 1.23
C ALA A 299 -11.55 13.56 0.04
N THR A 300 -12.70 14.22 -0.07
CA THR A 300 -12.89 15.39 -0.96
C THR A 300 -12.25 16.64 -0.37
N ASN A 301 -12.30 16.78 0.96
CA ASN A 301 -11.85 17.97 1.68
C ASN A 301 -11.07 17.59 2.94
N TRP A 302 -11.67 17.50 4.13
CA TRP A 302 -10.97 17.08 5.35
C TRP A 302 -11.43 15.72 5.82
N ASN A 303 -10.57 14.99 6.52
CA ASN A 303 -10.92 13.79 7.26
C ASN A 303 -11.20 14.20 8.73
N GLY A 304 -12.35 13.79 9.25
CA GLY A 304 -12.75 14.06 10.63
C GLY A 304 -13.39 12.85 11.27
N SER A 305 -12.68 12.20 12.19
CA SER A 305 -13.18 11.08 12.99
C SER A 305 -12.90 11.34 14.47
N VAL A 306 -13.36 10.46 15.35
CA VAL A 306 -13.04 10.52 16.79
C VAL A 306 -11.54 10.34 17.08
N ALA A 307 -10.78 9.77 16.16
CA ALA A 307 -9.36 9.47 16.33
C ALA A 307 -8.44 10.43 15.58
N ILE A 308 -8.86 10.92 14.41
CA ILE A 308 -8.01 11.71 13.51
C ILE A 308 -8.82 12.88 12.95
N THR A 309 -8.25 14.08 13.03
CA THR A 309 -8.79 15.26 12.36
C THR A 309 -7.70 15.87 11.49
N GLN A 310 -8.01 16.03 10.21
CA GLN A 310 -7.15 16.74 9.25
C GLN A 310 -7.71 18.13 8.96
N SER A 311 -6.85 19.04 8.52
CA SER A 311 -7.26 20.36 8.10
C SER A 311 -8.03 20.36 6.79
N VAL A 312 -8.85 21.41 6.57
CA VAL A 312 -9.45 21.68 5.26
C VAL A 312 -8.36 21.74 4.18
N LYS A 313 -8.61 21.12 3.05
CA LYS A 313 -7.66 21.07 1.92
C LYS A 313 -7.73 22.37 1.09
N PRO A 314 -6.60 22.80 0.51
CA PRO A 314 -6.58 23.95 -0.37
C PRO A 314 -7.35 23.70 -1.68
N GLU A 315 -7.76 24.79 -2.35
CA GLU A 315 -8.41 24.73 -3.66
C GLU A 315 -7.51 24.00 -4.69
N GLY A 316 -8.11 23.13 -5.49
CA GLY A 316 -7.44 22.26 -6.46
C GLY A 316 -6.93 20.95 -5.90
N PHE A 317 -6.82 20.81 -4.57
CA PHE A 317 -6.36 19.55 -3.95
C PHE A 317 -7.25 18.38 -4.31
N CYS A 318 -8.59 18.53 -4.23
CA CYS A 318 -9.53 17.45 -4.54
C CYS A 318 -9.31 16.94 -5.97
N ARG A 319 -9.10 17.85 -6.94
CA ARG A 319 -8.77 17.51 -8.32
C ARG A 319 -7.47 16.71 -8.41
N ALA A 320 -6.36 17.24 -7.88
CA ALA A 320 -5.06 16.57 -7.93
C ALA A 320 -5.09 15.20 -7.22
N ASN A 321 -5.68 15.13 -6.02
CA ASN A 321 -5.83 13.91 -5.24
C ASN A 321 -6.65 12.83 -5.97
N SER A 322 -7.66 13.23 -6.74
CA SER A 322 -8.50 12.31 -7.53
C SER A 322 -7.83 11.82 -8.80
N TRP A 323 -7.03 12.68 -9.46
CA TRP A 323 -6.31 12.31 -10.67
C TRP A 323 -5.06 11.50 -10.42
N LEU A 324 -4.43 11.68 -9.26
CA LEU A 324 -3.15 11.04 -8.94
C LEU A 324 -3.21 9.50 -9.03
N PRO A 325 -4.17 8.79 -8.40
CA PRO A 325 -4.26 7.33 -8.54
C PRO A 325 -4.53 6.92 -10.00
N VAL A 326 -5.39 7.63 -10.72
CA VAL A 326 -5.72 7.31 -12.13
C VAL A 326 -4.52 7.55 -13.05
N ALA A 327 -3.77 8.62 -12.82
CA ALA A 327 -2.48 8.84 -13.51
C ALA A 327 -1.53 7.65 -13.30
N LEU A 328 -1.50 7.08 -12.08
CA LEU A 328 -0.60 6.02 -11.68
C LEU A 328 -1.18 4.60 -11.88
N GLY A 329 -2.31 4.46 -12.58
CA GLY A 329 -2.81 3.18 -13.06
C GLY A 329 -4.11 2.67 -12.44
N ALA A 330 -4.75 3.44 -11.53
CA ALA A 330 -6.09 3.11 -11.08
C ALA A 330 -7.13 3.32 -12.17
N GLU A 331 -8.23 2.58 -12.09
CA GLU A 331 -9.42 2.83 -12.91
C GLU A 331 -10.61 3.36 -12.10
N ALA A 332 -10.47 3.52 -10.78
CA ALA A 332 -11.48 4.11 -9.90
C ALA A 332 -10.87 5.06 -8.88
N ASN A 333 -11.60 6.13 -8.60
CA ASN A 333 -11.39 7.00 -7.45
C ASN A 333 -12.73 7.28 -6.79
N MET A 334 -12.89 6.88 -5.52
CA MET A 334 -14.15 7.00 -4.80
C MET A 334 -13.96 7.83 -3.53
N TYR A 335 -14.95 8.65 -3.24
CA TYR A 335 -14.93 9.52 -2.07
C TYR A 335 -15.60 8.89 -0.86
N TRP A 336 -14.97 8.99 0.26
CA TRP A 336 -15.58 8.89 1.56
C TRP A 336 -16.05 10.29 1.95
N LEU A 337 -17.35 10.63 1.95
CA LEU A 337 -18.50 9.82 1.56
C LEU A 337 -19.49 10.72 0.78
N TRP A 338 -20.64 10.20 0.38
CA TRP A 338 -21.62 11.00 -0.34
C TRP A 338 -22.15 12.17 0.51
N ARG A 339 -22.60 11.88 1.74
CA ARG A 339 -23.20 12.87 2.63
C ARG A 339 -22.59 12.74 4.03
N THR A 340 -22.17 13.85 4.66
CA THR A 340 -21.67 13.89 6.03
C THR A 340 -22.64 13.21 6.99
N HIS A 341 -22.16 12.31 7.85
CA HIS A 341 -22.97 11.64 8.85
C HIS A 341 -23.65 12.65 9.78
N TRP A 342 -24.92 12.46 10.06
CA TRP A 342 -25.68 13.29 11.00
C TRP A 342 -25.51 12.85 12.46
N ALA A 343 -24.97 11.65 12.68
CA ALA A 343 -24.68 11.08 13.99
C ALA A 343 -23.52 10.07 13.89
N GLY A 344 -22.99 9.65 15.02
CA GLY A 344 -21.98 8.57 15.10
C GLY A 344 -20.54 9.05 15.17
N HIS A 345 -19.60 8.14 14.83
CA HIS A 345 -18.17 8.32 15.08
C HIS A 345 -17.51 9.37 14.16
N GLU A 346 -18.07 9.63 13.00
CA GLU A 346 -17.53 10.53 11.98
C GLU A 346 -18.48 11.70 11.69
N LEU A 347 -19.07 12.22 12.75
CA LEU A 347 -20.11 13.24 12.74
C LEU A 347 -19.77 14.47 11.88
N MET A 348 -18.52 14.89 11.86
CA MET A 348 -18.08 16.11 11.16
C MET A 348 -17.06 15.80 10.06
N HIS A 349 -17.07 14.59 9.50
CA HIS A 349 -16.22 14.25 8.37
C HIS A 349 -16.64 15.05 7.13
N GLY A 350 -15.66 15.53 6.36
CA GLY A 350 -15.91 16.17 5.07
C GLY A 350 -16.44 15.16 4.05
N ALA A 351 -17.41 15.59 3.26
CA ALA A 351 -18.12 14.75 2.28
C ALA A 351 -18.36 15.51 0.98
N VAL A 352 -19.03 14.90 0.01
CA VAL A 352 -19.50 15.60 -1.20
C VAL A 352 -20.61 16.56 -0.86
N LEU A 353 -21.59 16.12 -0.05
CA LEU A 353 -22.66 16.96 0.49
C LEU A 353 -22.56 17.04 2.02
N ASP A 354 -23.08 18.13 2.58
CA ASP A 354 -23.27 18.21 4.02
C ASP A 354 -24.44 17.31 4.49
N ALA A 355 -24.63 17.19 5.80
CA ALA A 355 -25.74 16.40 6.38
C ALA A 355 -27.13 16.89 5.95
N SER A 356 -27.29 18.16 5.58
CA SER A 356 -28.58 18.71 5.09
C SER A 356 -28.79 18.48 3.59
N GLY A 357 -27.83 17.89 2.89
CA GLY A 357 -27.88 17.64 1.45
C GLY A 357 -27.46 18.83 0.58
N ARG A 358 -26.76 19.82 1.16
CA ARG A 358 -26.20 20.94 0.41
C ARG A 358 -24.81 20.61 -0.09
N ASP A 359 -24.47 21.18 -1.23
CA ASP A 359 -23.15 21.06 -1.82
C ASP A 359 -22.05 21.57 -0.87
N MET A 360 -21.02 20.76 -0.65
CA MET A 360 -19.79 21.22 -0.02
C MET A 360 -18.95 22.04 -1.02
N HIS A 361 -18.04 22.86 -0.51
CA HIS A 361 -17.23 23.77 -1.32
C HIS A 361 -16.36 23.09 -2.40
N THR A 362 -16.13 21.78 -2.31
CA THR A 362 -15.34 21.01 -3.28
C THR A 362 -16.18 20.40 -4.41
N VAL A 363 -17.50 20.53 -4.41
CA VAL A 363 -18.36 19.90 -5.44
C VAL A 363 -17.97 20.33 -6.86
N GLY A 364 -17.61 21.60 -7.06
CA GLY A 364 -17.14 22.08 -8.37
C GLY A 364 -15.91 21.35 -8.90
N GLU A 365 -14.96 20.99 -8.01
CA GLU A 365 -13.80 20.17 -8.35
C GLU A 365 -14.19 18.73 -8.66
N VAL A 366 -15.13 18.15 -7.91
CA VAL A 366 -15.65 16.80 -8.18
C VAL A 366 -16.31 16.73 -9.56
N GLU A 367 -17.11 17.74 -9.93
CA GLU A 367 -17.71 17.85 -11.27
C GLU A 367 -16.64 18.01 -12.37
N GLU A 368 -15.57 18.76 -12.10
CA GLU A 368 -14.43 18.90 -13.01
C GLU A 368 -13.73 17.56 -13.23
N VAL A 369 -13.46 16.79 -12.15
CA VAL A 369 -12.89 15.44 -12.21
C VAL A 369 -13.77 14.51 -13.03
N ALA A 370 -15.09 14.50 -12.78
CA ALA A 370 -16.05 13.69 -13.54
C ALA A 370 -16.02 13.97 -15.05
N ARG A 371 -15.99 15.25 -15.42
CA ARG A 371 -15.88 15.67 -16.83
C ARG A 371 -14.53 15.25 -17.43
N GLY A 372 -13.45 15.40 -16.66
CA GLY A 372 -12.10 15.03 -17.07
C GLY A 372 -11.96 13.52 -17.31
N PHE A 373 -12.45 12.70 -16.39
CA PHE A 373 -12.43 11.24 -16.52
C PHE A 373 -13.17 10.76 -17.78
N ARG A 374 -14.36 11.31 -18.04
CA ARG A 374 -15.11 10.99 -19.29
C ARG A 374 -14.34 11.37 -20.55
N LYS A 375 -13.69 12.56 -20.58
CA LYS A 375 -12.92 12.99 -21.75
C LYS A 375 -11.68 12.13 -21.99
N ALA A 376 -11.03 11.69 -20.92
CA ALA A 376 -9.79 10.94 -21.00
C ALA A 376 -10.01 9.41 -21.07
N ALA A 377 -11.25 8.91 -20.98
CA ALA A 377 -11.57 7.52 -20.83
C ALA A 377 -10.89 6.61 -21.88
N ASP A 378 -10.99 6.95 -23.16
CA ASP A 378 -10.40 6.15 -24.24
C ASP A 378 -8.87 6.08 -24.13
N PHE A 379 -8.22 7.20 -23.79
CA PHE A 379 -6.77 7.23 -23.60
C PHE A 379 -6.34 6.44 -22.37
N LEU A 380 -7.02 6.62 -21.24
CA LEU A 380 -6.72 5.95 -19.98
C LEU A 380 -6.91 4.43 -20.09
N ASN A 381 -8.03 3.99 -20.63
CA ASN A 381 -8.36 2.57 -20.77
C ASN A 381 -7.48 1.86 -21.81
N GLY A 382 -7.05 2.58 -22.84
CA GLY A 382 -6.22 2.06 -23.92
C GLY A 382 -4.71 2.18 -23.70
N THR A 383 -4.26 2.64 -22.52
CA THR A 383 -2.84 2.79 -22.19
C THR A 383 -2.51 2.27 -20.79
N ARG A 384 -1.22 1.98 -20.56
CA ARG A 384 -0.67 1.59 -19.25
C ARG A 384 0.51 2.49 -18.90
N VAL A 385 0.78 2.63 -17.61
CA VAL A 385 1.98 3.32 -17.10
C VAL A 385 3.22 2.59 -17.62
N GLN A 386 4.22 3.36 -18.05
CA GLN A 386 5.48 2.86 -18.60
C GLN A 386 6.63 3.20 -17.65
N THR A 387 7.44 2.19 -17.32
CA THR A 387 8.65 2.38 -16.52
C THR A 387 9.67 1.29 -16.82
N ASP A 388 10.95 1.60 -16.61
CA ASP A 388 12.07 0.67 -16.59
C ASP A 388 12.88 0.77 -15.29
N VAL A 389 12.28 1.36 -14.25
CA VAL A 389 12.84 1.53 -12.90
C VAL A 389 11.94 0.86 -11.88
N ALA A 390 12.52 0.14 -10.92
CA ALA A 390 11.80 -0.41 -9.80
C ALA A 390 12.47 -0.13 -8.45
N LEU A 391 11.64 -0.14 -7.40
CA LEU A 391 12.03 -0.04 -6.01
C LEU A 391 11.41 -1.20 -5.23
N HIS A 392 12.22 -2.06 -4.60
CA HIS A 392 11.69 -3.12 -3.75
C HIS A 392 11.10 -2.59 -2.45
N PHE A 393 9.96 -3.15 -2.10
CA PHE A 393 9.30 -3.02 -0.81
C PHE A 393 8.77 -4.39 -0.38
N THR A 394 9.07 -4.84 0.84
CA THR A 394 8.56 -6.12 1.35
C THR A 394 7.89 -5.96 2.72
N SER A 395 6.74 -6.60 2.88
CA SER A 395 6.02 -6.63 4.15
C SER A 395 6.83 -7.36 5.24
N LEU A 396 7.62 -8.35 4.85
CA LEU A 396 8.53 -9.05 5.78
C LEU A 396 9.55 -8.08 6.38
N SER A 397 10.24 -7.29 5.55
CA SER A 397 11.25 -6.34 6.04
C SER A 397 10.65 -5.24 6.91
N TRP A 398 9.43 -4.79 6.57
CA TRP A 398 8.69 -3.88 7.42
C TRP A 398 8.39 -4.52 8.79
N ASN A 399 7.86 -5.75 8.82
CA ASN A 399 7.59 -6.47 10.06
C ASN A 399 8.87 -6.76 10.87
N LEU A 400 9.98 -7.08 10.22
CA LEU A 400 11.28 -7.26 10.86
C LEU A 400 11.75 -5.98 11.56
N ASN A 401 11.58 -4.82 10.92
CA ASN A 401 11.93 -3.55 11.53
C ASN A 401 11.02 -3.19 12.71
N GLU A 402 9.71 -3.43 12.59
CA GLU A 402 8.75 -3.15 13.67
C GLU A 402 8.98 -4.03 14.90
N THR A 403 9.35 -5.29 14.72
CA THR A 403 9.58 -6.22 15.82
C THR A 403 10.96 -6.10 16.44
N GLN A 404 11.98 -5.73 15.64
CA GLN A 404 13.37 -5.55 16.10
C GLN A 404 14.11 -4.56 15.21
N PRO A 405 13.96 -3.25 15.40
CA PRO A 405 14.76 -2.27 14.70
C PRO A 405 16.22 -2.41 15.09
N VAL A 406 17.12 -2.31 14.09
CA VAL A 406 18.59 -2.38 14.32
C VAL A 406 19.06 -1.14 15.07
N VAL A 407 18.41 -0.01 14.81
CA VAL A 407 18.66 1.25 15.51
C VAL A 407 17.33 1.79 16.02
N SER A 408 17.29 2.21 17.29
CA SER A 408 16.08 2.76 17.89
C SER A 408 15.61 4.02 17.15
N GLY A 409 14.33 4.07 16.80
CA GLY A 409 13.72 5.17 16.07
C GLY A 409 13.81 5.08 14.54
N LEU A 410 14.47 4.04 13.99
CA LEU A 410 14.46 3.79 12.56
C LEU A 410 13.04 3.41 12.09
N LYS A 411 12.47 4.23 11.24
CA LYS A 411 11.13 4.03 10.66
C LYS A 411 11.28 3.53 9.22
N TYR A 412 10.96 2.26 9.00
CA TYR A 412 11.12 1.60 7.70
C TYR A 412 10.42 2.36 6.57
N MET A 413 9.11 2.58 6.69
CA MET A 413 8.31 3.22 5.64
C MET A 413 8.76 4.64 5.34
N GLU A 414 8.99 5.46 6.38
CA GLU A 414 9.46 6.83 6.21
C GLU A 414 10.81 6.87 5.49
N THR A 415 11.74 5.96 5.86
CA THR A 415 13.04 5.88 5.20
C THR A 415 12.92 5.48 3.73
N VAL A 416 12.13 4.46 3.41
CA VAL A 416 11.95 4.01 2.02
C VAL A 416 11.28 5.09 1.17
N GLN A 417 10.24 5.74 1.70
CA GLN A 417 9.51 6.79 0.98
C GLN A 417 10.33 8.07 0.79
N GLU A 418 10.97 8.58 1.85
CA GLU A 418 11.63 9.90 1.80
C GLU A 418 13.08 9.85 1.27
N ARG A 419 13.78 8.71 1.42
CA ARG A 419 15.19 8.59 1.05
C ARG A 419 15.44 7.82 -0.25
N TRP A 420 14.40 7.14 -0.78
CA TRP A 420 14.54 6.33 -2.00
C TRP A 420 13.47 6.66 -3.04
N TYR A 421 12.20 6.60 -2.68
CA TYR A 421 11.12 6.83 -3.62
C TYR A 421 11.02 8.31 -4.04
N ARG A 422 10.94 9.22 -3.07
CA ARG A 422 10.81 10.66 -3.34
C ARG A 422 11.96 11.21 -4.18
N PRO A 423 13.25 10.94 -3.89
CA PRO A 423 14.35 11.37 -4.75
C PRO A 423 14.21 10.91 -6.20
N ALA A 424 13.73 9.67 -6.44
CA ALA A 424 13.51 9.16 -7.79
C ALA A 424 12.39 9.92 -8.51
N VAL A 425 11.25 10.15 -7.85
CA VAL A 425 10.12 10.91 -8.41
C VAL A 425 10.52 12.35 -8.70
N ASP A 426 11.25 13.00 -7.79
CA ASP A 426 11.73 14.39 -7.95
C ASP A 426 12.85 14.52 -9.00
N MET A 427 13.34 13.43 -9.53
CA MET A 427 14.20 13.36 -10.74
C MET A 427 13.40 13.10 -12.02
N GLY A 428 12.08 13.12 -11.96
CA GLY A 428 11.20 12.82 -13.09
C GLY A 428 11.21 11.35 -13.52
N LEU A 429 11.69 10.44 -12.66
CA LEU A 429 11.58 8.99 -12.85
C LEU A 429 10.17 8.53 -12.44
N ARG A 430 9.72 7.43 -13.03
CA ARG A 430 8.50 6.76 -12.58
C ARG A 430 8.85 5.34 -12.14
N PRO A 431 9.20 5.11 -10.86
CA PRO A 431 9.47 3.75 -10.40
C PRO A 431 8.17 2.97 -10.21
N ASP A 432 8.17 1.69 -10.56
CA ASP A 432 7.29 0.73 -9.92
C ASP A 432 7.82 0.43 -8.52
N VAL A 433 6.93 0.26 -7.56
CA VAL A 433 7.28 -0.33 -6.27
C VAL A 433 6.87 -1.79 -6.34
N ILE A 434 7.83 -2.69 -6.09
CA ILE A 434 7.64 -4.13 -6.33
C ILE A 434 7.96 -4.95 -5.08
N ASP A 435 7.24 -6.06 -4.91
CA ASP A 435 7.54 -7.01 -3.85
C ASP A 435 8.61 -8.03 -4.27
N ALA A 436 9.05 -8.87 -3.34
CA ALA A 436 10.09 -9.86 -3.60
C ALA A 436 9.73 -10.88 -4.70
N ALA A 437 8.46 -11.16 -4.97
CA ALA A 437 8.02 -12.11 -5.98
C ALA A 437 7.89 -11.52 -7.40
N ALA A 438 7.87 -10.19 -7.53
CA ALA A 438 7.59 -9.51 -8.78
C ALA A 438 8.58 -9.91 -9.91
N PRO A 439 8.14 -10.00 -11.19
CA PRO A 439 9.03 -10.17 -12.33
C PRO A 439 10.02 -9.00 -12.46
N LEU A 440 11.25 -9.27 -12.90
CA LEU A 440 12.32 -8.29 -13.00
C LEU A 440 12.63 -7.83 -14.43
N ASP A 441 12.16 -8.56 -15.42
CA ASP A 441 12.59 -8.44 -16.83
C ASP A 441 12.24 -7.08 -17.48
N ALA A 442 11.23 -6.40 -16.96
CA ALA A 442 10.81 -5.09 -17.46
C ALA A 442 11.76 -3.95 -17.07
N TYR A 443 12.63 -4.16 -16.10
CA TYR A 443 13.41 -3.08 -15.48
C TYR A 443 14.87 -3.10 -15.93
N LYS A 444 15.47 -1.90 -16.02
CA LYS A 444 16.91 -1.68 -16.25
C LYS A 444 17.64 -1.25 -14.99
N LEU A 445 16.91 -0.61 -14.07
CA LEU A 445 17.41 -0.12 -12.79
C LEU A 445 16.47 -0.59 -11.68
N ILE A 446 17.01 -1.30 -10.69
CA ILE A 446 16.28 -1.70 -9.49
C ILE A 446 17.02 -1.21 -8.25
N ALA A 447 16.32 -0.50 -7.37
CA ALA A 447 16.81 -0.19 -6.03
C ALA A 447 16.16 -1.11 -4.99
N THR A 448 16.97 -1.60 -4.05
CA THR A 448 16.53 -2.52 -3.00
C THR A 448 16.93 -1.95 -1.63
N PRO A 449 16.14 -1.01 -1.08
CA PRO A 449 16.44 -0.45 0.23
C PRO A 449 15.93 -1.37 1.34
N MET A 450 16.80 -1.72 2.29
CA MET A 450 16.40 -2.37 3.53
C MET A 450 15.56 -3.65 3.36
N VAL A 451 15.76 -4.42 2.27
CA VAL A 451 15.16 -5.76 2.13
C VAL A 451 16.01 -6.74 2.92
N MET A 452 15.68 -6.90 4.21
CA MET A 452 16.54 -7.53 5.21
C MET A 452 16.81 -9.00 4.95
N ALA A 453 15.87 -9.72 4.32
CA ALA A 453 15.97 -11.14 4.00
C ALA A 453 15.79 -11.37 2.49
N LEU A 454 16.89 -11.50 1.74
CA LEU A 454 16.84 -11.81 0.31
C LEU A 454 16.51 -13.29 0.01
N GLU A 455 16.35 -14.12 1.03
CA GLU A 455 15.83 -15.48 0.91
C GLU A 455 14.34 -15.49 0.48
N GLU A 456 13.60 -14.40 0.77
CA GLU A 456 12.20 -14.25 0.40
C GLU A 456 12.05 -14.41 -1.12
N GLU A 457 11.16 -15.32 -1.56
CA GLU A 457 10.89 -15.63 -2.96
C GLU A 457 12.16 -15.89 -3.81
N ASN A 458 13.22 -16.40 -3.17
CA ASN A 458 14.52 -16.63 -3.80
C ASN A 458 15.10 -15.37 -4.50
N LEU A 459 14.80 -14.18 -3.94
CA LEU A 459 15.13 -12.90 -4.54
C LEU A 459 16.64 -12.73 -4.79
N ALA A 460 17.50 -13.22 -3.88
CA ALA A 460 18.95 -13.16 -4.06
C ALA A 460 19.43 -13.78 -5.38
N ALA A 461 18.98 -15.00 -5.70
CA ALA A 461 19.37 -15.69 -6.93
C ALA A 461 18.81 -15.02 -8.18
N ARG A 462 17.54 -14.56 -8.11
CA ARG A 462 16.87 -13.84 -9.20
C ARG A 462 17.57 -12.51 -9.51
N MET A 463 17.90 -11.72 -8.48
CA MET A 463 18.64 -10.47 -8.65
C MET A 463 20.06 -10.71 -9.18
N ALA A 464 20.75 -11.74 -8.70
CA ALA A 464 22.09 -12.09 -9.19
C ALA A 464 22.06 -12.46 -10.69
N GLN A 465 21.05 -13.19 -11.15
CA GLN A 465 20.87 -13.52 -12.56
C GLN A 465 20.56 -12.25 -13.38
N TRP A 466 19.58 -11.46 -12.94
CA TRP A 466 19.16 -10.24 -13.62
C TRP A 466 20.34 -9.24 -13.79
N VAL A 467 21.18 -9.07 -12.78
CA VAL A 467 22.39 -8.24 -12.88
C VAL A 467 23.37 -8.82 -13.89
N ARG A 468 23.63 -10.15 -13.87
CA ARG A 468 24.54 -10.77 -14.84
C ARG A 468 24.11 -10.56 -16.28
N GLU A 469 22.82 -10.42 -16.53
CA GLU A 469 22.21 -10.17 -17.85
C GLU A 469 22.28 -8.70 -18.28
N GLY A 470 22.57 -7.76 -17.36
CA GLY A 470 22.80 -6.36 -17.70
C GLY A 470 22.10 -5.34 -16.80
N GLY A 471 21.34 -5.79 -15.81
CA GLY A 471 20.65 -4.91 -14.87
C GLY A 471 21.60 -4.10 -13.98
N VAL A 472 21.14 -2.93 -13.55
CA VAL A 472 21.82 -2.09 -12.56
C VAL A 472 21.09 -2.18 -11.23
N TRP A 473 21.73 -2.72 -10.23
CA TRP A 473 21.18 -2.96 -8.89
C TRP A 473 21.76 -2.01 -7.87
N VAL A 474 20.95 -1.15 -7.26
CA VAL A 474 21.32 -0.33 -6.10
C VAL A 474 20.84 -1.03 -4.84
N VAL A 475 21.77 -1.52 -4.03
CA VAL A 475 21.51 -2.23 -2.78
C VAL A 475 21.64 -1.23 -1.63
N GLY A 476 20.57 -1.02 -0.88
CA GLY A 476 20.56 -0.14 0.29
C GLY A 476 21.04 -0.82 1.57
N PRO A 477 21.20 -0.05 2.66
CA PRO A 477 21.63 -0.57 3.95
C PRO A 477 20.63 -1.59 4.50
N LEU A 478 21.10 -2.45 5.40
CA LEU A 478 20.32 -3.50 6.04
C LEU A 478 19.67 -4.51 5.07
N THR A 479 20.11 -4.54 3.80
CA THR A 479 19.67 -5.53 2.82
C THR A 479 20.52 -6.80 2.99
N ASP A 480 19.87 -7.98 2.96
CA ASP A 480 20.53 -9.29 3.04
C ASP A 480 21.27 -9.58 4.38
N VAL A 481 20.83 -8.97 5.48
CA VAL A 481 21.49 -9.09 6.79
C VAL A 481 20.80 -10.04 7.76
N ARG A 482 19.61 -10.55 7.40
CA ARG A 482 18.80 -11.47 8.20
C ARG A 482 18.26 -12.60 7.33
N ASN A 483 17.94 -13.72 7.97
CA ASN A 483 17.15 -14.79 7.36
C ASN A 483 15.64 -14.55 7.53
N LEU A 484 14.81 -15.45 7.01
CA LEU A 484 13.32 -15.35 7.09
C LEU A 484 12.77 -15.39 8.53
N GLU A 485 13.53 -15.94 9.49
CA GLU A 485 13.18 -15.94 10.92
C GLU A 485 13.60 -14.63 11.63
N GLY A 486 14.24 -13.71 10.92
CA GLY A 486 14.72 -12.45 11.46
C GLY A 486 16.10 -12.56 12.17
N ALA A 487 16.73 -13.72 12.20
CA ALA A 487 18.05 -13.91 12.76
C ALA A 487 19.15 -13.43 11.79
N ARG A 488 20.28 -12.96 12.34
CA ARG A 488 21.48 -12.72 11.55
C ARG A 488 22.16 -14.04 11.19
N TYR A 489 22.91 -14.02 10.08
CA TYR A 489 23.80 -15.14 9.75
C TYR A 489 24.92 -15.25 10.79
N ARG A 490 25.29 -16.48 11.15
CA ARG A 490 26.28 -16.76 12.22
C ARG A 490 27.72 -16.59 11.75
N ASP A 491 27.98 -16.84 10.47
CA ASP A 491 29.30 -16.96 9.86
C ASP A 491 29.65 -15.83 8.89
N ARG A 492 28.70 -14.95 8.58
CA ARG A 492 28.86 -13.84 7.64
C ARG A 492 27.92 -12.68 7.99
N PHE A 493 28.16 -11.52 7.40
CA PHE A 493 27.30 -10.35 7.61
C PHE A 493 26.13 -10.34 6.62
N TYR A 494 26.43 -10.43 5.33
CA TYR A 494 25.42 -10.54 4.27
C TYR A 494 25.18 -12.01 3.91
N GLY A 495 23.95 -12.36 3.55
CA GLY A 495 23.62 -13.71 3.11
C GLY A 495 24.34 -14.11 1.82
N THR A 496 24.27 -13.26 0.80
CA THR A 496 24.76 -13.56 -0.56
C THR A 496 25.60 -12.46 -1.19
N LEU A 497 25.50 -11.21 -0.72
CA LEU A 497 26.11 -10.04 -1.37
C LEU A 497 27.63 -10.09 -1.43
N GLU A 498 28.33 -10.61 -0.40
CA GLU A 498 29.80 -10.75 -0.42
C GLU A 498 30.23 -11.74 -1.51
N ALA A 499 29.58 -12.88 -1.62
CA ALA A 499 29.88 -13.87 -2.65
C ALA A 499 29.58 -13.36 -4.08
N LEU A 500 28.53 -12.57 -4.25
CA LEU A 500 28.14 -12.00 -5.52
C LEU A 500 29.10 -10.91 -6.01
N THR A 501 29.52 -10.03 -5.10
CA THR A 501 30.30 -8.81 -5.43
C THR A 501 31.79 -8.96 -5.24
N GLY A 502 32.23 -9.95 -4.43
CA GLY A 502 33.61 -10.09 -3.99
C GLY A 502 34.07 -8.98 -3.02
N LEU A 503 33.17 -8.16 -2.53
CA LEU A 503 33.45 -7.18 -1.48
C LEU A 503 33.52 -7.88 -0.14
N THR A 504 34.38 -7.39 0.76
CA THR A 504 34.52 -7.93 2.11
C THR A 504 33.98 -6.93 3.11
N TRP A 505 32.93 -7.34 3.85
CA TRP A 505 32.40 -6.57 4.96
C TRP A 505 33.44 -6.41 6.09
N ARG A 506 33.44 -5.26 6.77
CA ARG A 506 34.32 -4.96 7.89
C ARG A 506 33.60 -4.51 9.14
N TYR A 507 32.77 -3.50 9.02
CA TYR A 507 32.08 -2.89 10.17
C TYR A 507 30.62 -2.59 9.84
N ALA A 508 29.77 -2.73 10.86
CA ALA A 508 28.39 -2.24 10.85
C ALA A 508 28.12 -1.58 12.20
N VAL A 509 27.86 -0.28 12.17
CA VAL A 509 27.75 0.53 13.38
C VAL A 509 26.61 1.54 13.29
N PRO A 510 25.91 1.80 14.40
CA PRO A 510 25.00 2.93 14.49
C PRO A 510 25.79 4.24 14.61
N ASP A 511 25.29 5.30 14.00
CA ASP A 511 25.83 6.64 14.17
C ASP A 511 24.67 7.66 14.20
N LYS A 512 24.19 7.96 15.40
CA LYS A 512 23.13 8.94 15.65
C LYS A 512 23.64 10.37 15.83
N GLU A 513 24.94 10.50 16.08
CA GLU A 513 25.56 11.77 16.42
C GLU A 513 26.35 12.39 15.25
N GLY A 514 26.42 11.68 14.11
CA GLY A 514 27.13 12.14 12.92
C GLY A 514 28.67 12.13 13.09
N SER A 515 29.19 11.13 13.81
CA SER A 515 30.62 10.97 14.06
C SER A 515 31.37 10.40 12.85
N VAL A 516 30.71 9.73 11.92
CA VAL A 516 31.28 9.17 10.69
C VAL A 516 31.25 10.21 9.58
N ALA A 517 32.38 10.82 9.28
CA ALA A 517 32.52 11.71 8.13
C ALA A 517 32.93 10.93 6.89
N ALA A 518 32.30 11.21 5.76
CA ALA A 518 32.56 10.54 4.48
C ALA A 518 32.61 11.52 3.31
N GLN A 519 33.25 11.12 2.24
CA GLN A 519 33.36 11.92 1.01
C GLN A 519 33.26 11.07 -0.24
N TRP A 520 32.67 11.66 -1.28
CA TRP A 520 32.67 11.12 -2.62
C TRP A 520 34.10 11.08 -3.20
N SER A 521 34.32 10.27 -4.22
CA SER A 521 35.60 10.11 -4.89
C SER A 521 36.13 11.40 -5.54
N ASP A 522 35.27 12.38 -5.80
CA ASP A 522 35.64 13.73 -6.30
C ASP A 522 35.92 14.75 -5.17
N GLY A 523 35.88 14.32 -3.91
CA GLY A 523 36.16 15.14 -2.73
C GLY A 523 34.93 15.87 -2.16
N ALA A 524 33.76 15.78 -2.78
CA ALA A 524 32.53 16.35 -2.22
C ALA A 524 32.14 15.60 -0.93
N ALA A 525 31.62 16.33 0.07
CA ALA A 525 31.12 15.71 1.29
C ALA A 525 29.93 14.79 0.98
N PHE A 526 29.85 13.67 1.71
CA PHE A 526 28.72 12.74 1.68
C PHE A 526 28.07 12.73 3.05
N ALA A 527 26.75 12.83 3.09
CA ALA A 527 25.96 12.77 4.32
C ALA A 527 25.16 11.47 4.39
N GLY A 528 25.62 10.57 5.28
CA GLY A 528 24.88 9.39 5.71
C GLY A 528 24.42 9.56 7.15
N GLU A 529 23.39 8.83 7.54
CA GLU A 529 22.82 8.93 8.90
C GLU A 529 22.42 7.58 9.46
N THR A 530 22.32 7.52 10.77
CA THR A 530 21.69 6.45 11.57
C THR A 530 22.46 5.14 11.62
N TRP A 531 22.86 4.58 10.48
CA TRP A 531 23.51 3.26 10.36
C TRP A 531 24.56 3.26 9.26
N PHE A 532 25.72 2.64 9.50
CA PHE A 532 26.81 2.53 8.54
C PHE A 532 27.33 1.10 8.43
N GLU A 533 27.33 0.56 7.22
CA GLU A 533 27.97 -0.67 6.81
C GLU A 533 29.18 -0.33 5.96
N MET A 534 30.34 -0.84 6.33
CA MET A 534 31.62 -0.50 5.73
C MET A 534 32.28 -1.73 5.15
N VAL A 535 32.75 -1.62 3.91
CA VAL A 535 33.42 -2.70 3.19
C VAL A 535 34.83 -2.30 2.79
N ASP A 536 35.71 -3.31 2.60
CA ASP A 536 36.93 -3.11 1.87
C ASP A 536 36.65 -3.07 0.37
N ALA A 537 37.11 -2.02 -0.28
CA ALA A 537 37.00 -1.86 -1.72
C ALA A 537 38.27 -1.17 -2.22
N GLU A 538 39.21 -1.92 -2.79
CA GLU A 538 40.40 -1.36 -3.42
C GLU A 538 40.02 -0.56 -4.66
N GLU A 539 39.14 -1.13 -5.49
CA GLU A 539 38.60 -0.51 -6.68
C GLU A 539 37.06 -0.37 -6.58
N GLY A 540 36.52 0.64 -7.26
CA GLY A 540 35.07 0.86 -7.36
C GLY A 540 34.44 1.51 -6.14
N ALA A 541 35.21 2.03 -5.17
CA ALA A 541 34.65 2.83 -4.09
C ALA A 541 34.23 4.21 -4.61
N LEU A 542 32.98 4.54 -4.42
CA LEU A 542 32.39 5.85 -4.77
C LEU A 542 32.40 6.82 -3.60
N VAL A 543 32.25 6.31 -2.37
CA VAL A 543 32.28 7.09 -1.11
C VAL A 543 33.13 6.35 -0.10
N ARG A 544 34.05 7.09 0.55
CA ARG A 544 34.91 6.56 1.62
C ARG A 544 34.79 7.37 2.90
N VAL A 545 34.97 6.67 4.02
CA VAL A 545 35.14 7.32 5.33
C VAL A 545 36.43 8.13 5.33
N CYS A 546 36.33 9.41 5.68
CA CYS A 546 37.45 10.35 5.79
C CYS A 546 37.64 10.90 7.21
N GLY A 547 36.72 10.65 8.14
CA GLY A 547 36.81 11.09 9.54
C GLY A 547 36.01 10.21 10.48
N GLY A 548 36.22 10.40 11.79
CA GLY A 548 35.66 9.57 12.84
C GLY A 548 36.69 8.61 13.45
N HIS A 549 36.26 7.40 13.84
CA HIS A 549 37.19 6.41 14.44
C HIS A 549 38.25 5.94 13.42
N SER A 550 39.48 5.86 13.83
CA SER A 550 40.62 5.56 12.95
C SER A 550 40.52 4.20 12.22
N ALA A 551 39.89 3.20 12.82
CA ALA A 551 39.63 1.91 12.20
C ALA A 551 38.73 1.98 10.96
N PHE A 552 37.91 3.03 10.82
CA PHE A 552 37.00 3.22 9.70
C PHE A 552 37.65 3.96 8.52
N ALA A 553 38.77 4.62 8.77
CA ALA A 553 39.46 5.43 7.76
C ALA A 553 39.71 4.66 6.46
N GLY A 554 39.28 5.25 5.34
CA GLY A 554 39.45 4.67 4.00
C GLY A 554 38.47 3.54 3.65
N LYS A 555 37.65 3.04 4.57
CA LYS A 555 36.64 2.04 4.26
C LYS A 555 35.56 2.63 3.32
N ALA A 556 35.06 1.82 2.41
CA ALA A 556 33.99 2.27 1.52
C ALA A 556 32.62 2.12 2.18
N ILE A 557 31.79 3.15 2.05
CA ILE A 557 30.37 3.16 2.40
C ILE A 557 29.53 2.98 1.13
N VAL A 558 29.98 3.53 0.00
CA VAL A 558 29.37 3.30 -1.30
C VAL A 558 30.42 2.71 -2.23
N SER A 559 30.09 1.58 -2.81
CA SER A 559 30.98 0.89 -3.77
C SER A 559 30.18 0.33 -4.94
N GLN A 560 30.81 0.26 -6.11
CA GLN A 560 30.23 -0.37 -7.29
C GLN A 560 31.08 -1.52 -7.77
N LYS A 561 30.43 -2.58 -8.23
CA LYS A 561 31.08 -3.75 -8.82
C LYS A 561 30.36 -4.18 -10.08
N ARG A 562 31.14 -4.52 -11.10
CA ARG A 562 30.61 -5.14 -12.30
C ARG A 562 30.38 -6.63 -12.04
N VAL A 563 29.16 -7.10 -12.33
CA VAL A 563 28.77 -8.51 -12.19
C VAL A 563 28.16 -8.96 -13.52
N GLY A 564 28.90 -9.77 -14.27
CA GLY A 564 28.50 -10.11 -15.63
C GLY A 564 28.46 -8.90 -16.55
N LYS A 565 27.28 -8.63 -17.13
CA LYS A 565 27.06 -7.47 -18.00
C LYS A 565 26.56 -6.24 -17.23
N GLY A 566 26.04 -6.42 -16.01
CA GLY A 566 25.43 -5.36 -15.20
C GLY A 566 26.33 -4.86 -14.07
N TRP A 567 25.70 -4.13 -13.15
CA TRP A 567 26.37 -3.47 -12.04
C TRP A 567 25.61 -3.66 -10.72
N VAL A 568 26.35 -3.86 -9.64
CA VAL A 568 25.86 -3.77 -8.26
C VAL A 568 26.47 -2.53 -7.63
N ILE A 569 25.64 -1.65 -7.09
CA ILE A 569 26.04 -0.50 -6.28
C ILE A 569 25.60 -0.78 -4.85
N LEU A 570 26.53 -1.02 -3.95
CA LEU A 570 26.26 -1.24 -2.53
C LEU A 570 26.35 0.10 -1.79
N LEU A 571 25.26 0.49 -1.14
CA LEU A 571 25.17 1.66 -0.26
C LEU A 571 24.98 1.17 1.18
N GLY A 572 25.95 1.42 2.04
CA GLY A 572 25.99 0.94 3.42
C GLY A 572 25.41 1.92 4.45
N THR A 573 24.62 2.91 4.05
CA THR A 573 24.02 3.87 5.00
C THR A 573 22.71 4.43 4.47
N ILE A 574 21.91 5.06 5.34
CA ILE A 574 20.77 5.86 4.92
C ILE A 574 21.30 7.20 4.39
N PRO A 575 21.18 7.50 3.09
CA PRO A 575 21.75 8.70 2.51
C PRO A 575 20.90 9.93 2.85
N SER A 576 21.52 11.11 2.80
CA SER A 576 20.76 12.36 2.70
C SER A 576 19.93 12.37 1.41
N TYR A 577 18.91 13.23 1.35
CA TYR A 577 18.09 13.38 0.15
C TYR A 577 18.94 13.73 -1.10
N GLU A 578 19.91 14.63 -0.98
CA GLU A 578 20.77 15.05 -2.09
C GLU A 578 21.76 13.96 -2.50
N ASP A 579 22.30 13.20 -1.54
CA ASP A 579 23.19 12.08 -1.87
C ASP A 579 22.42 10.90 -2.48
N ALA A 580 21.17 10.68 -2.07
CA ALA A 580 20.29 9.72 -2.72
C ALA A 580 20.05 10.09 -4.19
N ARG A 581 19.74 11.36 -4.49
CA ARG A 581 19.60 11.85 -5.87
C ARG A 581 20.87 11.68 -6.68
N ARG A 582 22.02 12.01 -6.10
CA ARG A 582 23.32 11.84 -6.75
C ARG A 582 23.62 10.37 -7.07
N LEU A 583 23.32 9.47 -6.13
CA LEU A 583 23.51 8.03 -6.31
C LEU A 583 22.59 7.48 -7.42
N LEU A 584 21.30 7.88 -7.40
CA LEU A 584 20.35 7.49 -8.42
C LEU A 584 20.72 8.04 -9.81
N ALA A 585 21.22 9.28 -9.89
CA ALA A 585 21.71 9.83 -11.15
C ALA A 585 22.90 9.03 -11.71
N HIS A 586 23.82 8.57 -10.84
CA HIS A 586 24.91 7.69 -11.24
C HIS A 586 24.37 6.33 -11.73
N ALA A 587 23.42 5.73 -11.04
CA ALA A 587 22.80 4.47 -11.44
C ALA A 587 22.02 4.60 -12.77
N CYS A 588 21.33 5.73 -12.99
CA CYS A 588 20.68 6.05 -14.26
C CYS A 588 21.67 6.13 -15.40
N ALA A 589 22.84 6.76 -15.18
CA ALA A 589 23.88 6.84 -16.21
C ALA A 589 24.44 5.44 -16.58
N LEU A 590 24.54 4.51 -15.63
CA LEU A 590 24.98 3.15 -15.90
C LEU A 590 23.91 2.30 -16.62
N SER A 591 22.63 2.51 -16.31
CA SER A 591 21.50 1.74 -16.86
C SER A 591 20.95 2.31 -18.17
N GLY A 592 21.33 3.54 -18.53
CA GLY A 592 20.75 4.27 -19.66
C GLY A 592 19.32 4.76 -19.42
N VAL A 593 18.83 4.72 -18.18
CA VAL A 593 17.53 5.25 -17.79
C VAL A 593 17.58 6.77 -17.75
N GLN A 594 16.54 7.42 -18.22
CA GLN A 594 16.42 8.88 -18.21
C GLN A 594 15.09 9.32 -17.62
N GLY A 595 15.16 10.22 -16.65
CA GLY A 595 13.99 10.92 -16.11
C GLY A 595 13.56 12.07 -17.03
N VAL A 596 12.31 12.48 -16.90
CA VAL A 596 11.80 13.68 -17.52
C VAL A 596 12.28 14.90 -16.72
N SER A 597 12.78 15.94 -17.40
CA SER A 597 13.22 17.16 -16.72
C SER A 597 12.02 17.88 -16.11
N ILE A 598 12.05 18.06 -14.78
CA ILE A 598 11.01 18.76 -14.01
C ILE A 598 11.60 19.85 -13.14
N GLU A 599 10.79 20.86 -12.86
CA GLU A 599 11.05 21.95 -11.90
C GLU A 599 9.88 21.96 -10.91
N GLY A 600 10.15 21.89 -9.62
CA GLY A 600 9.11 21.81 -8.59
C GLY A 600 8.54 20.38 -8.43
N SER A 601 7.34 20.27 -7.89
CA SER A 601 6.70 18.99 -7.52
C SER A 601 5.72 18.54 -8.61
N VAL A 602 6.20 17.82 -9.61
CA VAL A 602 5.39 17.27 -10.70
C VAL A 602 5.47 15.75 -10.71
N MET A 603 4.33 15.11 -10.54
CA MET A 603 4.19 13.68 -10.79
C MET A 603 4.10 13.44 -12.29
N VAL A 604 5.09 12.75 -12.84
CA VAL A 604 5.15 12.41 -14.26
C VAL A 604 4.75 10.94 -14.42
N SER A 605 3.74 10.67 -15.21
CA SER A 605 3.29 9.31 -15.52
C SER A 605 3.30 9.07 -17.04
N PRO A 606 4.39 8.54 -17.61
CA PRO A 606 4.43 8.13 -19.00
C PRO A 606 3.46 6.98 -19.26
N ARG A 607 2.72 7.04 -20.36
CA ARG A 607 1.73 6.04 -20.73
C ARG A 607 1.86 5.64 -22.20
N ALA A 608 1.65 4.34 -22.46
CA ALA A 608 1.59 3.84 -23.84
C ALA A 608 0.63 2.63 -23.95
N GLY A 609 0.11 2.40 -25.14
CA GLY A 609 -0.79 1.28 -25.43
C GLY A 609 -1.52 1.45 -26.77
N ALA A 610 -2.63 0.73 -26.93
CA ALA A 610 -3.42 0.75 -28.16
C ALA A 610 -4.01 2.16 -28.47
N ALA A 611 -4.28 2.98 -27.46
CA ALA A 611 -4.77 4.36 -27.65
C ALA A 611 -3.66 5.38 -27.92
N GLY A 612 -2.42 4.94 -28.17
CA GLY A 612 -1.27 5.78 -28.44
C GLY A 612 -0.32 5.90 -27.27
N ARG A 613 0.45 6.99 -27.25
CA ARG A 613 1.40 7.31 -26.17
C ARG A 613 1.18 8.72 -25.65
N GLY A 614 1.66 8.99 -24.45
CA GLY A 614 1.56 10.30 -23.84
C GLY A 614 2.06 10.31 -22.41
N VAL A 615 1.70 11.38 -21.69
CA VAL A 615 2.09 11.56 -20.30
C VAL A 615 0.96 12.23 -19.51
N ILE A 616 0.76 11.79 -18.27
CA ILE A 616 -0.09 12.53 -17.34
C ILE A 616 0.83 13.26 -16.36
N LEU A 617 0.58 14.55 -16.19
CA LEU A 617 1.29 15.43 -15.26
C LEU A 617 0.32 15.86 -14.17
N VAL A 618 0.73 15.72 -12.90
CA VAL A 618 -0.03 16.20 -11.73
C VAL A 618 0.91 17.04 -10.88
N GLU A 619 0.63 18.34 -10.75
CA GLU A 619 1.31 19.16 -9.75
C GLU A 619 0.77 18.81 -8.36
N TYR A 620 1.65 18.53 -7.37
CA TYR A 620 1.26 18.05 -6.04
C TYR A 620 1.89 18.82 -4.86
N GLY A 621 2.66 19.85 -5.15
CA GLY A 621 3.37 20.67 -4.15
C GLY A 621 2.69 21.98 -3.81
N ALA A 622 1.50 22.26 -4.36
CA ALA A 622 0.77 23.52 -4.21
C ALA A 622 1.56 24.77 -4.65
N LYS A 623 2.43 24.63 -5.65
CA LYS A 623 3.28 25.71 -6.17
C LYS A 623 3.33 25.66 -7.69
N GLU A 624 3.77 26.76 -8.30
CA GLU A 624 4.11 26.71 -9.71
C GLU A 624 5.25 25.70 -9.96
N ALA A 625 5.08 24.90 -10.99
CA ALA A 625 6.01 23.87 -11.38
C ALA A 625 6.15 23.82 -12.91
N ALA A 626 7.09 23.04 -13.43
CA ALA A 626 7.21 22.86 -14.87
C ALA A 626 7.77 21.47 -15.22
N CYS A 627 7.48 21.06 -16.45
CA CYS A 627 7.99 19.84 -17.05
C CYS A 627 8.46 20.15 -18.48
N VAL A 628 9.53 19.49 -18.93
CA VAL A 628 10.00 19.60 -20.33
C VAL A 628 9.53 18.38 -21.10
N LEU A 629 8.62 18.58 -22.05
CA LEU A 629 8.11 17.50 -22.90
C LEU A 629 9.15 17.06 -23.94
N PRO A 630 9.30 15.75 -24.18
CA PRO A 630 10.23 15.25 -25.20
C PRO A 630 9.79 15.53 -26.63
N GLU A 631 8.49 15.76 -26.84
CA GLU A 631 7.87 16.02 -28.13
C GLU A 631 6.59 16.85 -27.96
N PRO A 632 6.06 17.48 -29.04
CA PRO A 632 4.76 18.18 -28.98
C PRO A 632 3.63 17.20 -28.63
N MET A 633 2.73 17.61 -27.72
CA MET A 633 1.58 16.83 -27.25
C MET A 633 0.33 17.69 -27.14
N THR A 634 -0.84 17.07 -27.20
CA THR A 634 -2.14 17.74 -27.04
C THR A 634 -2.80 17.29 -25.74
N ASP A 635 -3.26 18.24 -24.93
CA ASP A 635 -4.03 17.95 -23.73
C ASP A 635 -5.42 17.43 -24.10
N VAL A 636 -5.72 16.21 -23.70
CA VAL A 636 -7.00 15.52 -23.94
C VAL A 636 -8.17 16.27 -23.27
N LEU A 637 -7.90 16.94 -22.14
CA LEU A 637 -8.95 17.61 -21.36
C LEU A 637 -9.41 18.90 -22.01
N THR A 638 -8.50 19.65 -22.65
CA THR A 638 -8.76 21.00 -23.18
C THR A 638 -8.60 21.12 -24.70
N GLY A 639 -7.92 20.17 -25.35
CA GLY A 639 -7.53 20.25 -26.77
C GLY A 639 -6.34 21.20 -27.04
N ARG A 640 -5.73 21.76 -26.01
CA ARG A 640 -4.58 22.68 -26.15
C ARG A 640 -3.31 21.91 -26.46
N ALA A 641 -2.54 22.42 -27.43
CA ALA A 641 -1.22 21.89 -27.76
C ALA A 641 -0.13 22.45 -26.83
N PHE A 642 0.81 21.58 -26.45
CA PHE A 642 1.97 21.91 -25.62
C PHE A 642 3.24 21.38 -26.28
N SER A 643 4.35 22.07 -26.09
CA SER A 643 5.68 21.64 -26.56
C SER A 643 6.79 22.26 -25.70
N GLY A 644 7.92 21.57 -25.57
CA GLY A 644 9.06 22.05 -24.79
C GLY A 644 8.72 22.20 -23.32
N ARG A 645 9.06 23.32 -22.71
CA ARG A 645 8.80 23.61 -21.29
C ARG A 645 7.33 23.99 -21.08
N VAL A 646 6.64 23.18 -20.27
CA VAL A 646 5.22 23.34 -19.90
C VAL A 646 5.15 23.73 -18.43
N ALA A 647 4.57 24.89 -18.14
CA ALA A 647 4.32 25.35 -16.78
C ALA A 647 3.00 24.77 -16.27
N LEU A 648 2.98 24.38 -14.98
CA LEU A 648 1.82 23.91 -14.26
C LEU A 648 1.51 24.86 -13.10
N LYS A 649 0.23 25.16 -12.92
CA LYS A 649 -0.28 25.86 -11.74
C LYS A 649 -0.39 24.92 -10.54
N PRO A 650 -0.55 25.44 -9.31
CA PRO A 650 -0.84 24.62 -8.15
C PRO A 650 -1.99 23.63 -8.40
N TYR A 651 -1.74 22.34 -8.13
CA TYR A 651 -2.70 21.23 -8.32
C TYR A 651 -3.24 21.07 -9.76
N GLU A 652 -2.54 21.59 -10.75
CA GLU A 652 -2.94 21.41 -12.16
C GLU A 652 -2.68 19.97 -12.62
N VAL A 653 -3.61 19.49 -13.44
CA VAL A 653 -3.53 18.18 -14.08
C VAL A 653 -3.58 18.36 -15.60
N LEU A 654 -2.62 17.76 -16.30
CA LEU A 654 -2.60 17.69 -17.76
C LEU A 654 -2.56 16.22 -18.21
N VAL A 655 -3.43 15.87 -19.15
CA VAL A 655 -3.47 14.56 -19.80
C VAL A 655 -3.01 14.72 -21.23
N LEU A 656 -1.73 14.56 -21.47
CA LEU A 656 -1.07 14.90 -22.73
C LEU A 656 -0.92 13.64 -23.60
N ARG A 657 -1.37 13.73 -24.85
CA ARG A 657 -1.24 12.68 -25.88
C ARG A 657 -0.36 13.19 -27.01
N ALA A 658 0.60 12.35 -27.47
CA ALA A 658 1.49 12.61 -28.60
C ALA A 658 0.80 12.42 -29.94
#